data_8b05d370bbb8350fffabb1ac48cb3190
#
_entry.id   8b05d370bbb8350fffabb1ac48cb3190
#
_cell.length_a   1.000
_cell.length_b   1.000
_cell.length_c   1.000
_cell.angle_alpha   90.00
_cell.angle_beta   90.00
_cell.angle_gamma   90.00
#
_symmetry.space_group_name_H-M   'P 1'
#
loop_
_entity.id
_entity.type
_entity.pdbx_description
1 polymer ?
#
loop_
_entity_poly.entity_id
_entity_poly.type
_entity_poly.pdbx_seq_one_letter_code
_entity_poly.pdbx_strand_id
1 'polypeptide(L)'
;MSWLRALKQTARSGLTVERRRLEPVVAARAALGLALVVGFSLALFGPAVAASSAFGAFQAAIATFQRSWRPRPTLALASGASLALSTFFGYLTGAHGVFFLALLLLWTFLSGLAWAAGPTAGLIASSNVAMMLVTVTLPTSVATAAGHAAMIFAGGVVQAALVVVLPVRRWGAQRDALADALAAEADYARRLRHDPVAPFDPVPLMTARSAAAVTPGQARRRPAELHGARGLAERIRPVLASLADPAVGVPEEGPERDRVRELLAAAGAVLDAAAHAIRHGEPVAMPAPSVAALRTPDTGAILTGPSRRAALRLAALLGDVVETAEPRTETTQSPEATEGAETPQTPQTTGAPRHATGAALARPTLVRMAPIVAAKVRAELRRDSPVLRHAVRVSAATAAGYLLGGVLPFGHGYWAPMASVMVMRPDFSQTYARSVARFGGTLVGVALATAVVQSAHPGTYLSAGLAVVCAFGMYLLMRTGYAAGQVFVAAYVVFLLGMEGAGLTQTVRDRVTLTLLGGLLAMLAYAVYPAWETPRLRGRLADWLASVGGYAAVVTARYADPAGTGSPDVREALLKTRAARVAWQEAVDRATHEPVRHRGLSHAAAEQADHALAEFGRVAMLLEAHLPERGSPPLAAAATLAESLRRATERGAKEVRERKEPHWDDLRETLDAWSADPPDHFLLHKGAVLLLEALDEVTTALTASTRAR
;
A
#
# COMPACT_ATOMS: atom_id res chain seq x y z
N MET A 1 -10.05 22.42 13.49
CA MET A 1 -11.13 21.54 14.02
C MET A 1 -10.95 21.36 15.52
N SER A 2 -12.05 21.26 16.30
CA SER A 2 -11.93 20.92 17.72
C SER A 2 -11.47 19.45 17.83
N TRP A 3 -10.59 19.17 18.80
CA TRP A 3 -10.06 17.83 19.07
C TRP A 3 -11.18 16.76 19.22
N LEU A 4 -12.33 17.14 19.76
CA LEU A 4 -13.52 16.30 19.89
C LEU A 4 -14.10 15.88 18.50
N ARG A 5 -14.07 16.78 17.52
CA ARG A 5 -14.54 16.44 16.16
C ARG A 5 -13.60 15.43 15.48
N ALA A 6 -12.28 15.61 15.63
CA ALA A 6 -11.29 14.67 15.12
C ALA A 6 -11.47 13.27 15.73
N LEU A 7 -11.62 13.18 17.06
CA LEU A 7 -11.89 11.92 17.75
C LEU A 7 -13.20 11.27 17.29
N LYS A 8 -14.30 12.04 17.17
CA LYS A 8 -15.59 11.52 16.71
C LYS A 8 -15.52 11.01 15.27
N GLN A 9 -14.81 11.71 14.39
CA GLN A 9 -14.61 11.27 13.00
C GLN A 9 -13.77 10.00 12.92
N THR A 10 -12.69 9.92 13.69
CA THR A 10 -11.84 8.72 13.76
C THR A 10 -12.58 7.52 14.36
N ALA A 11 -13.41 7.73 15.39
CA ALA A 11 -14.27 6.66 15.93
C ALA A 11 -15.28 6.17 14.88
N ARG A 12 -15.90 7.08 14.13
CA ARG A 12 -16.83 6.73 13.05
C ARG A 12 -16.14 5.96 11.93
N SER A 13 -14.94 6.33 11.54
CA SER A 13 -14.18 5.60 10.49
C SER A 13 -13.90 4.15 10.89
N GLY A 14 -13.68 3.86 12.19
CA GLY A 14 -13.54 2.51 12.72
C GLY A 14 -14.81 1.65 12.63
N LEU A 15 -15.99 2.30 12.55
CA LEU A 15 -17.30 1.64 12.49
C LEU A 15 -17.86 1.53 11.06
N THR A 16 -17.22 2.16 10.06
CA THR A 16 -17.69 2.12 8.67
C THR A 16 -17.54 0.74 8.04
N VAL A 17 -18.52 0.35 7.21
CA VAL A 17 -18.56 -0.93 6.50
C VAL A 17 -18.63 -0.67 4.99
N GLU A 18 -17.60 -1.09 4.26
CA GLU A 18 -17.53 -1.00 2.80
C GLU A 18 -18.03 -2.29 2.14
N ARG A 19 -19.27 -2.33 1.66
CA ARG A 19 -19.90 -3.54 1.09
C ARG A 19 -19.25 -4.07 -0.20
N ARG A 20 -18.48 -3.26 -0.92
CA ARG A 20 -17.89 -3.61 -2.23
C ARG A 20 -16.69 -4.56 -2.19
N ARG A 21 -16.22 -4.98 -1.01
CA ARG A 21 -14.99 -5.78 -0.85
C ARG A 21 -15.23 -7.20 -0.35
N LEU A 22 -16.42 -7.74 -0.56
CA LEU A 22 -16.74 -9.13 -0.18
C LEU A 22 -16.06 -10.14 -1.12
N GLU A 23 -15.38 -11.12 -0.54
CA GLU A 23 -14.77 -12.26 -1.26
C GLU A 23 -15.27 -13.59 -0.69
N PRO A 24 -16.52 -14.00 -0.98
CA PRO A 24 -17.17 -15.14 -0.32
C PRO A 24 -16.45 -16.48 -0.57
N VAL A 25 -15.93 -16.71 -1.77
CA VAL A 25 -15.22 -17.95 -2.12
C VAL A 25 -13.90 -18.07 -1.36
N VAL A 26 -13.17 -16.96 -1.19
CA VAL A 26 -11.92 -16.94 -0.41
C VAL A 26 -12.21 -17.16 1.07
N ALA A 27 -13.27 -16.55 1.59
CA ALA A 27 -13.73 -16.73 2.97
C ALA A 27 -14.16 -18.19 3.22
N ALA A 28 -14.93 -18.79 2.30
CA ALA A 28 -15.36 -20.19 2.38
C ALA A 28 -14.17 -21.16 2.39
N ARG A 29 -13.17 -20.94 1.52
CA ARG A 29 -11.94 -21.75 1.52
C ARG A 29 -11.20 -21.67 2.86
N ALA A 30 -11.06 -20.46 3.43
CA ALA A 30 -10.39 -20.27 4.71
C ALA A 30 -11.16 -20.93 5.87
N ALA A 31 -12.49 -20.83 5.87
CA ALA A 31 -13.36 -21.48 6.84
C ALA A 31 -13.32 -23.01 6.69
N LEU A 32 -13.27 -23.51 5.46
CA LEU A 32 -13.09 -24.96 5.21
C LEU A 32 -11.78 -25.46 5.83
N GLY A 33 -10.67 -24.73 5.68
CA GLY A 33 -9.40 -25.11 6.31
C GLY A 33 -9.47 -25.12 7.82
N LEU A 34 -10.17 -24.17 8.42
CA LEU A 34 -10.42 -24.17 9.85
C LEU A 34 -11.31 -25.36 10.27
N ALA A 35 -12.39 -25.65 9.52
CA ALA A 35 -13.30 -26.75 9.79
C ALA A 35 -12.59 -28.11 9.75
N LEU A 36 -11.71 -28.31 8.76
CA LEU A 36 -10.91 -29.54 8.65
C LEU A 36 -9.98 -29.71 9.85
N VAL A 37 -9.27 -28.64 10.26
CA VAL A 37 -8.36 -28.70 11.41
C VAL A 37 -9.11 -28.94 12.71
N VAL A 38 -10.21 -28.21 12.96
CA VAL A 38 -11.02 -28.37 14.17
C VAL A 38 -11.68 -29.72 14.20
N GLY A 39 -12.30 -30.16 13.10
CA GLY A 39 -12.99 -31.45 13.01
C GLY A 39 -12.04 -32.62 13.25
N PHE A 40 -10.89 -32.63 12.58
CA PHE A 40 -9.88 -33.68 12.74
C PHE A 40 -9.30 -33.70 14.17
N SER A 41 -8.95 -32.53 14.72
CA SER A 41 -8.39 -32.41 16.05
C SER A 41 -9.43 -32.85 17.13
N LEU A 42 -10.68 -32.47 16.93
CA LEU A 42 -11.78 -32.84 17.86
C LEU A 42 -12.03 -34.34 17.86
N ALA A 43 -12.01 -34.95 16.69
CA ALA A 43 -12.25 -36.39 16.54
C ALA A 43 -11.13 -37.26 17.15
N LEU A 44 -9.86 -36.84 17.02
CA LEU A 44 -8.69 -37.63 17.41
C LEU A 44 -8.13 -37.28 18.80
N PHE A 45 -8.17 -36.01 19.18
CA PHE A 45 -7.42 -35.47 20.32
C PHE A 45 -8.32 -34.76 21.36
N GLY A 46 -9.62 -34.60 21.05
CA GLY A 46 -10.58 -33.97 21.95
C GLY A 46 -10.62 -32.43 21.91
N PRO A 47 -11.51 -31.82 22.77
CA PRO A 47 -11.85 -30.39 22.66
C PRO A 47 -10.69 -29.43 22.90
N ALA A 48 -9.82 -29.68 23.88
CA ALA A 48 -8.71 -28.80 24.24
C ALA A 48 -7.69 -28.66 23.10
N VAL A 49 -7.34 -29.80 22.44
CA VAL A 49 -6.44 -29.77 21.29
C VAL A 49 -7.12 -29.13 20.07
N ALA A 50 -8.42 -29.37 19.89
CA ALA A 50 -9.18 -28.72 18.81
C ALA A 50 -9.22 -27.21 18.97
N ALA A 51 -9.42 -26.69 20.16
CA ALA A 51 -9.42 -25.27 20.46
C ALA A 51 -8.04 -24.63 20.20
N SER A 52 -6.94 -25.26 20.62
CA SER A 52 -5.60 -24.75 20.41
C SER A 52 -5.17 -24.82 18.93
N SER A 53 -5.48 -25.91 18.22
CA SER A 53 -5.17 -26.05 16.78
C SER A 53 -5.97 -25.09 15.91
N ALA A 54 -7.21 -24.77 16.33
CA ALA A 54 -8.07 -23.80 15.66
C ALA A 54 -7.39 -22.42 15.53
N PHE A 55 -6.64 -21.95 16.54
CA PHE A 55 -5.93 -20.68 16.48
C PHE A 55 -4.86 -20.67 15.39
N GLY A 56 -4.15 -21.77 15.19
CA GLY A 56 -3.14 -21.91 14.14
C GLY A 56 -3.75 -21.75 12.74
N ALA A 57 -4.80 -22.52 12.44
CA ALA A 57 -5.50 -22.46 11.18
C ALA A 57 -6.18 -21.10 10.95
N PHE A 58 -6.83 -20.56 11.98
CA PHE A 58 -7.49 -19.26 11.95
C PHE A 58 -6.51 -18.12 11.61
N GLN A 59 -5.37 -18.06 12.29
CA GLN A 59 -4.39 -17.01 12.09
C GLN A 59 -3.63 -17.15 10.77
N ALA A 60 -3.29 -18.36 10.35
CA ALA A 60 -2.68 -18.61 9.06
C ALA A 60 -3.60 -18.20 7.90
N ALA A 61 -4.91 -18.43 8.05
CA ALA A 61 -5.90 -17.93 7.09
C ALA A 61 -5.89 -16.39 7.05
N ILE A 62 -5.94 -15.70 8.21
CA ILE A 62 -5.87 -14.22 8.28
C ILE A 62 -4.64 -13.68 7.54
N ALA A 63 -3.48 -14.33 7.67
CA ALA A 63 -2.27 -13.94 6.98
C ALA A 63 -2.44 -13.95 5.45
N THR A 64 -3.25 -14.87 4.89
CA THR A 64 -3.52 -14.94 3.44
C THR A 64 -4.41 -13.81 2.93
N PHE A 65 -5.20 -13.16 3.80
CA PHE A 65 -6.05 -12.01 3.44
C PHE A 65 -5.31 -10.68 3.47
N GLN A 66 -4.10 -10.63 4.05
CA GLN A 66 -3.34 -9.39 4.12
C GLN A 66 -3.01 -8.86 2.72
N ARG A 67 -2.98 -7.52 2.59
CA ARG A 67 -2.56 -6.84 1.36
C ARG A 67 -1.05 -7.04 1.15
N SER A 68 -0.68 -8.20 0.64
CA SER A 68 0.70 -8.57 0.32
C SER A 68 0.79 -9.11 -1.08
N TRP A 69 1.83 -8.70 -1.81
CA TRP A 69 2.14 -9.19 -3.16
C TRP A 69 2.90 -10.52 -3.14
N ARG A 70 3.16 -11.07 -1.95
CA ARG A 70 3.81 -12.37 -1.79
C ARG A 70 2.86 -13.52 -2.06
N PRO A 71 3.39 -14.69 -2.46
CA PRO A 71 2.57 -15.89 -2.59
C PRO A 71 1.81 -16.19 -1.29
N ARG A 72 0.51 -16.35 -1.38
CA ARG A 72 -0.36 -16.61 -0.21
C ARG A 72 0.03 -17.88 0.58
N PRO A 73 0.43 -19.00 -0.07
CA PRO A 73 0.91 -20.19 0.66
C PRO A 73 2.12 -19.88 1.55
N THR A 74 3.06 -19.08 1.02
CA THR A 74 4.25 -18.66 1.79
C THR A 74 3.88 -17.85 3.03
N LEU A 75 2.84 -17.00 2.95
CA LEU A 75 2.35 -16.23 4.10
C LEU A 75 1.68 -17.13 5.14
N ALA A 76 0.88 -18.11 4.71
CA ALA A 76 0.25 -19.07 5.62
C ALA A 76 1.29 -19.90 6.36
N LEU A 77 2.29 -20.44 5.67
CA LEU A 77 3.38 -21.20 6.28
C LEU A 77 4.24 -20.36 7.22
N ALA A 78 4.62 -19.14 6.80
CA ALA A 78 5.41 -18.24 7.65
C ALA A 78 4.64 -17.84 8.91
N SER A 79 3.33 -17.57 8.79
CA SER A 79 2.45 -17.27 9.93
C SER A 79 2.33 -18.47 10.85
N GLY A 80 2.04 -19.66 10.31
CA GLY A 80 1.93 -20.90 11.10
C GLY A 80 3.22 -21.24 11.83
N ALA A 81 4.38 -21.17 11.15
CA ALA A 81 5.68 -21.46 11.75
C ALA A 81 6.06 -20.45 12.85
N SER A 82 5.89 -19.15 12.60
CA SER A 82 6.20 -18.13 13.60
C SER A 82 5.28 -18.19 14.81
N LEU A 83 4.01 -18.53 14.59
CA LEU A 83 3.03 -18.71 15.66
C LEU A 83 3.36 -19.95 16.52
N ALA A 84 3.69 -21.07 15.88
CA ALA A 84 4.13 -22.30 16.54
C ALA A 84 5.36 -22.06 17.42
N LEU A 85 6.35 -21.34 16.90
CA LEU A 85 7.56 -20.97 17.64
C LEU A 85 7.22 -20.09 18.86
N SER A 86 6.37 -19.09 18.69
CA SER A 86 5.94 -18.19 19.78
C SER A 86 5.17 -18.96 20.87
N THR A 87 4.31 -19.88 20.47
CA THR A 87 3.57 -20.76 21.38
C THR A 87 4.51 -21.67 22.15
N PHE A 88 5.46 -22.30 21.48
CA PHE A 88 6.44 -23.19 22.11
C PHE A 88 7.23 -22.47 23.20
N PHE A 89 7.81 -21.29 22.91
CA PHE A 89 8.52 -20.50 23.90
C PHE A 89 7.60 -19.99 25.02
N GLY A 90 6.37 -19.62 24.71
CA GLY A 90 5.37 -19.25 25.69
C GLY A 90 5.11 -20.34 26.71
N TYR A 91 4.94 -21.58 26.26
CA TYR A 91 4.78 -22.76 27.15
C TYR A 91 5.99 -23.02 28.01
N LEU A 92 7.20 -22.97 27.44
CA LEU A 92 8.43 -23.22 28.18
C LEU A 92 8.68 -22.22 29.31
N THR A 93 8.26 -20.98 29.13
CA THR A 93 8.48 -19.91 30.13
C THR A 93 7.28 -19.67 31.03
N GLY A 94 6.08 -20.14 30.65
CA GLY A 94 4.82 -19.89 31.35
C GLY A 94 4.79 -20.37 32.79
N ALA A 95 5.58 -21.39 33.15
CA ALA A 95 5.70 -21.87 34.52
C ALA A 95 6.39 -20.87 35.48
N HIS A 96 7.14 -19.90 34.95
CA HIS A 96 7.91 -18.93 35.74
C HIS A 96 7.55 -17.49 35.30
N GLY A 97 6.72 -16.80 36.07
CA GLY A 97 6.16 -15.49 35.72
C GLY A 97 7.22 -14.43 35.34
N VAL A 98 8.41 -14.44 36.00
CA VAL A 98 9.48 -13.49 35.70
C VAL A 98 10.10 -13.78 34.32
N PHE A 99 10.39 -15.03 34.00
CA PHE A 99 10.94 -15.41 32.68
C PHE A 99 9.90 -15.20 31.59
N PHE A 100 8.63 -15.48 31.84
CA PHE A 100 7.57 -15.20 30.90
C PHE A 100 7.44 -13.69 30.64
N LEU A 101 7.46 -12.86 31.68
CA LEU A 101 7.41 -11.39 31.52
C LEU A 101 8.60 -10.86 30.71
N ALA A 102 9.79 -11.37 30.98
CA ALA A 102 10.99 -10.98 30.19
C ALA A 102 10.86 -11.38 28.72
N LEU A 103 10.40 -12.60 28.45
CA LEU A 103 10.13 -13.06 27.09
C LEU A 103 9.01 -12.24 26.43
N LEU A 104 7.93 -11.94 27.15
CA LEU A 104 6.82 -11.14 26.67
C LEU A 104 7.28 -9.73 26.26
N LEU A 105 8.09 -9.07 27.07
CA LEU A 105 8.69 -7.77 26.76
C LEU A 105 9.52 -7.83 25.49
N LEU A 106 10.42 -8.81 25.40
CA LEU A 106 11.27 -9.00 24.22
C LEU A 106 10.43 -9.26 22.95
N TRP A 107 9.50 -10.22 23.05
CA TRP A 107 8.65 -10.62 21.90
C TRP A 107 7.75 -9.48 21.42
N THR A 108 7.20 -8.71 22.36
CA THR A 108 6.36 -7.55 22.05
C THR A 108 7.15 -6.41 21.44
N PHE A 109 8.38 -6.18 21.93
CA PHE A 109 9.30 -5.19 21.37
C PHE A 109 9.68 -5.54 19.93
N LEU A 110 10.07 -6.80 19.69
CA LEU A 110 10.35 -7.31 18.34
C LEU A 110 9.13 -7.25 17.42
N SER A 111 7.94 -7.54 17.97
CA SER A 111 6.67 -7.37 17.23
C SER A 111 6.43 -5.92 16.82
N GLY A 112 6.73 -4.96 17.70
CA GLY A 112 6.68 -3.54 17.39
C GLY A 112 7.67 -3.14 16.30
N LEU A 113 8.91 -3.66 16.33
CA LEU A 113 9.92 -3.42 15.29
C LEU A 113 9.57 -4.09 13.95
N ALA A 114 8.81 -5.18 13.94
CA ALA A 114 8.38 -5.86 12.72
C ALA A 114 7.55 -4.96 11.78
N TRP A 115 6.97 -3.87 12.29
CA TRP A 115 6.30 -2.85 11.47
C TRP A 115 7.25 -2.14 10.49
N ALA A 116 8.56 -2.11 10.75
CA ALA A 116 9.56 -1.64 9.78
C ALA A 116 9.58 -2.46 8.49
N ALA A 117 9.24 -3.75 8.56
CA ALA A 117 9.13 -4.64 7.41
C ALA A 117 7.78 -4.51 6.67
N GLY A 118 6.84 -3.73 7.23
CA GLY A 118 5.54 -3.43 6.66
C GLY A 118 4.36 -3.99 7.47
N PRO A 119 3.12 -3.55 7.14
CA PRO A 119 1.92 -3.86 7.91
C PRO A 119 1.65 -5.37 8.08
N THR A 120 1.89 -6.17 7.04
CA THR A 120 1.68 -7.63 7.10
C THR A 120 2.60 -8.29 8.13
N ALA A 121 3.88 -7.90 8.18
CA ALA A 121 4.83 -8.44 9.14
C ALA A 121 4.45 -8.02 10.57
N GLY A 122 4.10 -6.75 10.77
CA GLY A 122 3.64 -6.24 12.07
C GLY A 122 2.39 -6.96 12.58
N LEU A 123 1.41 -7.23 11.70
CA LEU A 123 0.19 -7.96 12.06
C LEU A 123 0.47 -9.41 12.45
N ILE A 124 1.28 -10.13 11.69
CA ILE A 124 1.69 -11.51 12.03
C ILE A 124 2.42 -11.53 13.37
N ALA A 125 3.36 -10.63 13.57
CA ALA A 125 4.11 -10.54 14.81
C ALA A 125 3.24 -10.19 16.03
N SER A 126 2.26 -9.27 15.88
CA SER A 126 1.27 -8.97 16.94
C SER A 126 0.42 -10.19 17.29
N SER A 127 0.06 -11.01 16.30
CA SER A 127 -0.69 -12.24 16.53
C SER A 127 0.13 -13.31 17.27
N ASN A 128 1.43 -13.36 17.00
CA ASN A 128 2.37 -14.24 17.70
C ASN A 128 2.41 -13.90 19.21
N VAL A 129 2.47 -12.61 19.56
CA VAL A 129 2.39 -12.18 20.97
C VAL A 129 1.06 -12.53 21.59
N ALA A 130 -0.05 -12.29 20.86
CA ALA A 130 -1.38 -12.62 21.35
C ALA A 130 -1.52 -14.12 21.68
N MET A 131 -0.96 -14.98 20.83
CA MET A 131 -1.00 -16.43 21.07
C MET A 131 -0.09 -16.84 22.22
N MET A 132 1.09 -16.26 22.35
CA MET A 132 1.98 -16.50 23.48
C MET A 132 1.32 -16.17 24.84
N LEU A 133 0.47 -15.12 24.88
CA LEU A 133 -0.29 -14.76 26.07
C LEU A 133 -1.35 -15.82 26.46
N VAL A 134 -1.97 -16.46 25.47
CA VAL A 134 -2.95 -17.53 25.73
C VAL A 134 -2.30 -18.77 26.33
N THR A 135 -1.03 -19.03 26.03
CA THR A 135 -0.31 -20.23 26.51
C THR A 135 -0.02 -20.22 28.02
N VAL A 136 -0.11 -19.08 28.69
CA VAL A 136 0.17 -18.94 30.14
C VAL A 136 -0.80 -19.80 31.02
N THR A 137 -1.95 -20.10 30.49
CA THR A 137 -3.03 -20.78 31.24
C THR A 137 -3.02 -22.31 31.08
N LEU A 138 -2.11 -22.88 30.32
CA LEU A 138 -2.08 -24.30 30.00
C LEU A 138 -0.97 -25.05 30.77
N PRO A 139 -1.22 -26.29 31.22
CA PRO A 139 -0.21 -27.09 31.94
C PRO A 139 0.97 -27.45 31.03
N THR A 140 2.18 -27.45 31.59
CA THR A 140 3.41 -27.41 30.82
C THR A 140 4.31 -28.62 31.02
N SER A 141 4.38 -29.50 30.01
CA SER A 141 5.58 -30.32 29.77
C SER A 141 6.19 -29.90 28.42
N VAL A 142 7.47 -30.14 28.20
CA VAL A 142 8.15 -29.87 26.92
C VAL A 142 7.46 -30.63 25.77
N ALA A 143 7.03 -31.85 26.03
CA ALA A 143 6.32 -32.69 25.05
C ALA A 143 4.96 -32.08 24.69
N THR A 144 4.19 -31.64 25.68
CA THR A 144 2.90 -30.96 25.45
C THR A 144 3.10 -29.64 24.68
N ALA A 145 4.10 -28.84 25.05
CA ALA A 145 4.44 -27.62 24.34
C ALA A 145 4.80 -27.88 22.86
N ALA A 146 5.60 -28.90 22.59
CA ALA A 146 5.95 -29.29 21.23
C ALA A 146 4.73 -29.82 20.45
N GLY A 147 3.87 -30.62 21.10
CA GLY A 147 2.64 -31.11 20.50
C GLY A 147 1.68 -29.98 20.08
N HIS A 148 1.43 -29.01 20.95
CA HIS A 148 0.59 -27.84 20.63
C HIS A 148 1.22 -26.98 19.53
N ALA A 149 2.53 -26.73 19.56
CA ALA A 149 3.22 -26.01 18.51
C ALA A 149 3.12 -26.72 17.16
N ALA A 150 3.26 -28.06 17.14
CA ALA A 150 3.09 -28.87 15.94
C ALA A 150 1.67 -28.78 15.37
N MET A 151 0.64 -28.82 16.23
CA MET A 151 -0.77 -28.68 15.81
C MET A 151 -1.06 -27.29 15.24
N ILE A 152 -0.50 -26.23 15.82
CA ILE A 152 -0.60 -24.86 15.28
C ILE A 152 0.06 -24.76 13.91
N PHE A 153 1.24 -25.35 13.77
CA PHE A 153 1.95 -25.39 12.47
C PHE A 153 1.15 -26.19 11.42
N ALA A 154 0.60 -27.35 11.81
CA ALA A 154 -0.24 -28.17 10.94
C ALA A 154 -1.46 -27.38 10.41
N GLY A 155 -2.09 -26.54 11.24
CA GLY A 155 -3.12 -25.61 10.80
C GLY A 155 -2.64 -24.65 9.69
N GLY A 156 -1.42 -24.15 9.81
CA GLY A 156 -0.76 -23.33 8.78
C GLY A 156 -0.52 -24.11 7.48
N VAL A 157 -0.08 -25.37 7.58
CA VAL A 157 0.13 -26.25 6.43
C VAL A 157 -1.19 -26.56 5.71
N VAL A 158 -2.27 -26.86 6.44
CA VAL A 158 -3.60 -27.10 5.84
C VAL A 158 -4.08 -25.86 5.08
N GLN A 159 -3.94 -24.66 5.66
CA GLN A 159 -4.33 -23.43 4.97
C GLN A 159 -3.47 -23.16 3.73
N ALA A 160 -2.17 -23.45 3.79
CA ALA A 160 -1.28 -23.32 2.64
C ALA A 160 -1.64 -24.30 1.53
N ALA A 161 -1.92 -25.57 1.88
CA ALA A 161 -2.35 -26.60 0.95
C ALA A 161 -3.66 -26.22 0.23
N LEU A 162 -4.67 -25.75 0.99
CA LEU A 162 -5.93 -25.29 0.41
C LEU A 162 -5.78 -24.10 -0.53
N VAL A 163 -4.85 -23.19 -0.25
CA VAL A 163 -4.54 -22.09 -1.19
C VAL A 163 -3.95 -22.59 -2.50
N VAL A 164 -3.20 -23.70 -2.47
CA VAL A 164 -2.60 -24.32 -3.66
C VAL A 164 -3.61 -25.15 -4.43
N VAL A 165 -4.40 -25.98 -3.71
CA VAL A 165 -5.38 -26.91 -4.31
C VAL A 165 -6.61 -26.18 -4.85
N LEU A 166 -7.07 -25.13 -4.13
CA LEU A 166 -8.23 -24.31 -4.50
C LEU A 166 -7.79 -22.86 -4.82
N PRO A 167 -7.14 -22.63 -5.98
CA PRO A 167 -6.61 -21.31 -6.32
C PRO A 167 -7.71 -20.36 -6.77
N VAL A 168 -8.24 -19.55 -5.85
CA VAL A 168 -9.23 -18.52 -6.17
C VAL A 168 -8.51 -17.25 -6.64
N ARG A 169 -8.78 -16.80 -7.89
CA ARG A 169 -8.23 -15.58 -8.50
C ARG A 169 -6.71 -15.43 -8.24
N ARG A 170 -5.92 -16.38 -8.72
CA ARG A 170 -4.47 -16.49 -8.42
C ARG A 170 -3.68 -15.19 -8.65
N TRP A 171 -4.02 -14.43 -9.70
CA TRP A 171 -3.41 -13.15 -10.08
C TRP A 171 -4.35 -11.95 -9.86
N GLY A 172 -5.50 -12.15 -9.19
CA GLY A 172 -6.53 -11.14 -9.05
C GLY A 172 -6.03 -9.84 -8.48
N ALA A 173 -5.22 -9.87 -7.40
CA ALA A 173 -4.69 -8.65 -6.79
C ALA A 173 -3.76 -7.87 -7.73
N GLN A 174 -2.96 -8.55 -8.54
CA GLN A 174 -2.08 -7.92 -9.53
C GLN A 174 -2.88 -7.34 -10.71
N ARG A 175 -3.90 -8.07 -11.19
CA ARG A 175 -4.84 -7.57 -12.21
C ARG A 175 -5.61 -6.36 -11.71
N ASP A 176 -6.15 -6.42 -10.49
CA ASP A 176 -6.87 -5.31 -9.89
C ASP A 176 -5.97 -4.06 -9.77
N ALA A 177 -4.72 -4.22 -9.30
CA ALA A 177 -3.80 -3.09 -9.17
C ALA A 177 -3.42 -2.45 -10.52
N LEU A 178 -3.24 -3.27 -11.56
CA LEU A 178 -2.95 -2.76 -12.91
C LEU A 178 -4.17 -2.09 -13.54
N ALA A 179 -5.36 -2.70 -13.38
CA ALA A 179 -6.62 -2.12 -13.83
C ALA A 179 -6.93 -0.81 -13.12
N ASP A 180 -6.70 -0.72 -11.81
CA ASP A 180 -6.88 0.53 -11.05
C ASP A 180 -5.92 1.63 -11.54
N ALA A 181 -4.69 1.27 -11.95
CA ALA A 181 -3.75 2.23 -12.52
C ALA A 181 -4.23 2.75 -13.89
N LEU A 182 -4.71 1.88 -14.76
CA LEU A 182 -5.27 2.30 -16.06
C LEU A 182 -6.56 3.11 -15.91
N ALA A 183 -7.43 2.73 -14.97
CA ALA A 183 -8.63 3.49 -14.65
C ALA A 183 -8.31 4.89 -14.08
N ALA A 184 -7.23 5.02 -13.30
CA ALA A 184 -6.76 6.32 -12.82
C ALA A 184 -6.23 7.21 -13.95
N GLU A 185 -5.55 6.63 -14.96
CA GLU A 185 -5.16 7.35 -16.17
C GLU A 185 -6.38 7.75 -17.01
N ALA A 186 -7.40 6.90 -17.09
CA ALA A 186 -8.67 7.21 -17.75
C ALA A 186 -9.39 8.38 -17.07
N ASP A 187 -9.45 8.36 -15.73
CA ASP A 187 -10.02 9.46 -14.95
C ASP A 187 -9.22 10.75 -15.12
N TYR A 188 -7.91 10.66 -15.15
CA TYR A 188 -7.03 11.79 -15.41
C TYR A 188 -7.29 12.40 -16.80
N ALA A 189 -7.39 11.57 -17.86
CA ALA A 189 -7.73 12.04 -19.20
C ALA A 189 -9.09 12.77 -19.23
N ARG A 190 -10.10 12.25 -18.52
CA ARG A 190 -11.42 12.91 -18.39
C ARG A 190 -11.33 14.26 -17.69
N ARG A 191 -10.55 14.38 -16.61
CA ARG A 191 -10.38 15.66 -15.89
C ARG A 191 -9.66 16.70 -16.73
N LEU A 192 -8.62 16.31 -17.48
CA LEU A 192 -7.88 17.19 -18.38
C LEU A 192 -8.74 17.82 -19.49
N ARG A 193 -9.92 17.27 -19.80
CA ARG A 193 -10.85 17.87 -20.74
C ARG A 193 -11.40 19.21 -20.25
N HIS A 194 -11.58 19.36 -18.94
CA HIS A 194 -12.22 20.50 -18.29
C HIS A 194 -11.23 21.36 -17.53
N ASP A 195 -10.21 20.72 -16.95
CA ASP A 195 -9.11 21.35 -16.22
C ASP A 195 -7.77 20.88 -16.80
N PRO A 196 -7.15 21.67 -17.71
CA PRO A 196 -5.89 21.31 -18.37
C PRO A 196 -4.70 21.09 -17.43
N VAL A 197 -4.78 21.62 -16.22
CA VAL A 197 -3.75 21.53 -15.18
C VAL A 197 -4.13 20.60 -14.03
N ALA A 198 -5.19 19.80 -14.20
CA ALA A 198 -5.70 18.87 -13.20
C ALA A 198 -4.57 18.05 -12.57
N PRO A 199 -4.52 17.93 -11.23
CA PRO A 199 -3.48 17.14 -10.55
C PRO A 199 -3.70 15.65 -10.77
N PHE A 200 -2.61 14.89 -10.88
CA PHE A 200 -2.62 13.44 -11.01
C PHE A 200 -2.36 12.75 -9.67
N ASP A 201 -3.14 11.70 -9.36
CA ASP A 201 -2.91 10.83 -8.21
C ASP A 201 -1.87 9.73 -8.55
N PRO A 202 -0.65 9.74 -7.95
CA PRO A 202 0.37 8.74 -8.23
C PRO A 202 0.13 7.38 -7.55
N VAL A 203 -0.78 7.28 -6.57
CA VAL A 203 -0.97 6.09 -5.72
C VAL A 203 -1.32 4.84 -6.53
N PRO A 204 -2.26 4.85 -7.50
CA PRO A 204 -2.58 3.67 -8.28
C PRO A 204 -1.39 3.13 -9.10
N LEU A 205 -0.61 4.02 -9.73
CA LEU A 205 0.60 3.62 -10.47
C LEU A 205 1.68 3.03 -9.56
N MET A 206 1.91 3.61 -8.38
CA MET A 206 2.87 3.07 -7.41
C MET A 206 2.42 1.73 -6.85
N THR A 207 1.11 1.54 -6.68
CA THR A 207 0.51 0.27 -6.27
C THR A 207 0.70 -0.79 -7.35
N ALA A 208 0.41 -0.49 -8.61
CA ALA A 208 0.64 -1.38 -9.75
C ALA A 208 2.12 -1.74 -9.91
N ARG A 209 3.03 -0.77 -9.68
CA ARG A 209 4.47 -1.04 -9.67
C ARG A 209 4.87 -2.01 -8.57
N SER A 210 4.34 -1.83 -7.37
CA SER A 210 4.59 -2.75 -6.26
C SER A 210 4.04 -4.14 -6.53
N ALA A 211 2.87 -4.24 -7.19
CA ALA A 211 2.25 -5.49 -7.61
C ALA A 211 3.04 -6.21 -8.71
N ALA A 212 3.68 -5.44 -9.60
CA ALA A 212 4.47 -5.98 -10.71
C ALA A 212 5.79 -6.64 -10.28
N ALA A 213 6.29 -6.33 -9.07
CA ALA A 213 7.46 -7.00 -8.51
C ALA A 213 7.07 -8.43 -8.09
N VAL A 214 7.72 -9.43 -8.68
CA VAL A 214 7.39 -10.85 -8.50
C VAL A 214 8.60 -11.65 -8.02
N THR A 215 8.35 -12.73 -7.28
CA THR A 215 9.40 -13.69 -6.92
C THR A 215 9.81 -14.54 -8.14
N PRO A 216 11.00 -15.16 -8.16
CA PRO A 216 11.42 -15.99 -9.29
C PRO A 216 10.42 -17.10 -9.67
N GLY A 217 9.77 -17.71 -8.67
CA GLY A 217 8.73 -18.70 -8.89
C GLY A 217 7.42 -18.14 -9.46
N GLN A 218 7.09 -16.90 -9.15
CA GLN A 218 5.95 -16.20 -9.74
C GLN A 218 6.26 -15.74 -11.18
N ALA A 219 7.49 -15.30 -11.44
CA ALA A 219 7.89 -14.80 -12.75
C ALA A 219 7.66 -15.85 -13.87
N ARG A 220 7.98 -17.12 -13.58
CA ARG A 220 7.79 -18.26 -14.53
C ARG A 220 6.33 -18.57 -14.86
N ARG A 221 5.39 -18.09 -14.06
CA ARG A 221 3.95 -18.40 -14.18
C ARG A 221 3.10 -17.15 -14.36
N ARG A 222 3.75 -16.04 -14.72
CA ARG A 222 3.08 -14.74 -14.85
C ARG A 222 2.31 -14.69 -16.17
N PRO A 223 1.01 -14.35 -16.15
CA PRO A 223 0.20 -14.17 -17.36
C PRO A 223 0.76 -13.06 -18.27
N ALA A 224 0.58 -13.23 -19.59
CA ALA A 224 1.12 -12.32 -20.59
C ALA A 224 0.57 -10.90 -20.47
N GLU A 225 -0.72 -10.74 -20.18
CA GLU A 225 -1.42 -9.46 -20.01
C GLU A 225 -0.91 -8.63 -18.84
N LEU A 226 -0.17 -9.23 -17.92
CA LEU A 226 0.48 -8.51 -16.83
C LEU A 226 1.89 -8.00 -17.18
N HIS A 227 2.40 -8.33 -18.39
CA HIS A 227 3.69 -7.86 -18.87
C HIS A 227 3.51 -6.55 -19.65
N GLY A 228 4.33 -5.55 -19.39
CA GLY A 228 4.37 -4.34 -20.22
C GLY A 228 3.34 -3.24 -19.90
N ALA A 229 2.06 -3.57 -19.71
CA ALA A 229 0.97 -2.60 -19.57
C ALA A 229 1.22 -1.51 -18.51
N ARG A 230 1.90 -1.83 -17.41
CA ARG A 230 2.33 -0.85 -16.42
C ARG A 230 3.29 0.19 -16.99
N GLY A 231 4.27 -0.25 -17.77
CA GLY A 231 5.24 0.65 -18.41
C GLY A 231 4.58 1.56 -19.45
N LEU A 232 3.52 1.08 -20.09
CA LEU A 232 2.68 1.87 -21.00
C LEU A 232 1.90 2.94 -20.22
N ALA A 233 1.23 2.58 -19.13
CA ALA A 233 0.54 3.55 -18.26
C ALA A 233 1.48 4.65 -17.79
N GLU A 234 2.72 4.31 -17.36
CA GLU A 234 3.71 5.30 -16.96
C GLU A 234 4.10 6.28 -18.10
N ARG A 235 4.06 5.83 -19.37
CA ARG A 235 4.41 6.66 -20.56
C ARG A 235 3.25 7.48 -21.11
N ILE A 236 2.00 7.05 -20.92
CA ILE A 236 0.80 7.74 -21.40
C ILE A 236 0.60 9.07 -20.68
N ARG A 237 0.82 9.10 -19.38
CA ARG A 237 0.54 10.27 -18.54
C ARG A 237 1.22 11.56 -19.01
N PRO A 238 2.54 11.61 -19.31
CA PRO A 238 3.18 12.81 -19.79
C PRO A 238 2.58 13.30 -21.13
N VAL A 239 2.17 12.36 -21.98
CA VAL A 239 1.56 12.68 -23.27
C VAL A 239 0.16 13.27 -23.10
N LEU A 240 -0.66 12.73 -22.16
CA LEU A 240 -1.96 13.31 -21.83
C LEU A 240 -1.81 14.73 -21.27
N ALA A 241 -0.89 14.94 -20.34
CA ALA A 241 -0.63 16.25 -19.76
C ALA A 241 -0.17 17.25 -20.82
N SER A 242 0.79 16.86 -21.69
CA SER A 242 1.31 17.69 -22.77
C SER A 242 0.24 18.06 -23.80
N LEU A 243 -0.64 17.14 -24.13
CA LEU A 243 -1.73 17.39 -25.09
C LEU A 243 -2.76 18.38 -24.53
N ALA A 244 -3.03 18.33 -23.23
CA ALA A 244 -4.03 19.17 -22.57
C ALA A 244 -3.53 20.60 -22.27
N ASP A 245 -2.24 20.78 -22.01
CA ASP A 245 -1.68 22.00 -21.45
C ASP A 245 -1.62 23.16 -22.47
N PRO A 246 -2.30 24.29 -22.22
CA PRO A 246 -2.28 25.43 -23.13
C PRO A 246 -0.94 26.14 -23.19
N ALA A 247 -0.04 25.94 -22.21
CA ALA A 247 1.28 26.54 -22.22
C ALA A 247 2.19 25.99 -23.33
N VAL A 248 1.92 24.77 -23.82
CA VAL A 248 2.77 24.02 -24.73
C VAL A 248 2.02 23.52 -25.97
N GLY A 249 0.74 23.15 -25.80
CA GLY A 249 -0.02 22.40 -26.77
C GLY A 249 -0.97 23.26 -27.59
N VAL A 250 -2.13 23.55 -27.06
CA VAL A 250 -3.29 24.04 -27.80
C VAL A 250 -3.89 25.22 -27.05
N PRO A 251 -4.37 26.26 -27.76
CA PRO A 251 -5.05 27.40 -27.13
C PRO A 251 -6.16 26.96 -26.17
N GLU A 252 -6.58 27.84 -25.28
CA GLU A 252 -7.64 27.53 -24.29
C GLU A 252 -8.99 27.28 -24.93
N GLU A 253 -9.24 27.87 -26.09
CA GLU A 253 -10.48 27.76 -26.85
C GLU A 253 -10.22 27.57 -28.36
N GLY A 254 -11.20 27.07 -29.07
CA GLY A 254 -11.17 26.90 -30.51
C GLY A 254 -11.15 25.45 -31.00
N PRO A 255 -11.13 25.24 -32.33
CA PRO A 255 -11.26 23.91 -32.93
C PRO A 255 -10.14 22.93 -32.53
N GLU A 256 -8.94 23.42 -32.33
CA GLU A 256 -7.83 22.61 -31.83
C GLU A 256 -8.12 22.08 -30.41
N ARG A 257 -8.65 22.95 -29.55
CA ARG A 257 -9.04 22.57 -28.18
C ARG A 257 -10.17 21.55 -28.14
N ASP A 258 -11.15 21.71 -28.99
CA ASP A 258 -12.26 20.77 -29.10
C ASP A 258 -11.77 19.40 -29.59
N ARG A 259 -10.84 19.38 -30.53
CA ARG A 259 -10.20 18.15 -30.99
C ARG A 259 -9.41 17.47 -29.89
N VAL A 260 -8.65 18.21 -29.09
CA VAL A 260 -7.94 17.67 -27.91
C VAL A 260 -8.94 17.09 -26.90
N ARG A 261 -10.03 17.78 -26.60
CA ARG A 261 -11.10 17.27 -25.71
C ARG A 261 -11.68 15.95 -26.19
N GLU A 262 -11.88 15.82 -27.52
CA GLU A 262 -12.36 14.58 -28.13
C GLU A 262 -11.31 13.44 -28.01
N LEU A 263 -10.04 13.70 -28.26
CA LEU A 263 -8.95 12.72 -28.12
C LEU A 263 -8.77 12.28 -26.67
N LEU A 264 -8.87 13.20 -25.71
CA LEU A 264 -8.82 12.88 -24.28
C LEU A 264 -10.03 12.03 -23.83
N ALA A 265 -11.22 12.29 -24.39
CA ALA A 265 -12.40 11.47 -24.15
C ALA A 265 -12.21 10.04 -24.68
N ALA A 266 -11.71 9.92 -25.91
CA ALA A 266 -11.43 8.64 -26.53
C ALA A 266 -10.35 7.86 -25.76
N ALA A 267 -9.28 8.53 -25.33
CA ALA A 267 -8.22 7.94 -24.50
C ALA A 267 -8.80 7.40 -23.18
N GLY A 268 -9.64 8.17 -22.50
CA GLY A 268 -10.30 7.74 -21.26
C GLY A 268 -11.15 6.48 -21.48
N ALA A 269 -11.92 6.43 -22.56
CA ALA A 269 -12.76 5.27 -22.87
C ALA A 269 -11.95 4.01 -23.20
N VAL A 270 -10.85 4.13 -23.95
CA VAL A 270 -9.97 3.00 -24.28
C VAL A 270 -9.25 2.48 -23.04
N LEU A 271 -8.76 3.38 -22.18
CA LEU A 271 -8.10 2.99 -20.93
C LEU A 271 -9.05 2.29 -19.95
N ASP A 272 -10.30 2.73 -19.87
CA ASP A 272 -11.34 2.05 -19.08
C ASP A 272 -11.67 0.67 -19.64
N ALA A 273 -11.79 0.54 -20.96
CA ALA A 273 -12.00 -0.76 -21.62
C ALA A 273 -10.85 -1.74 -21.34
N ALA A 274 -9.61 -1.28 -21.46
CA ALA A 274 -8.41 -2.08 -21.14
C ALA A 274 -8.36 -2.43 -19.65
N ALA A 275 -8.69 -1.51 -18.74
CA ALA A 275 -8.78 -1.76 -17.31
C ALA A 275 -9.82 -2.84 -16.99
N HIS A 276 -10.99 -2.78 -17.64
CA HIS A 276 -12.05 -3.78 -17.49
C HIS A 276 -11.59 -5.16 -17.97
N ALA A 277 -11.02 -5.23 -19.16
CA ALA A 277 -10.50 -6.47 -19.76
C ALA A 277 -9.45 -7.14 -18.86
N ILE A 278 -8.46 -6.39 -18.38
CA ILE A 278 -7.42 -6.91 -17.48
C ILE A 278 -8.01 -7.41 -16.15
N ARG A 279 -8.99 -6.70 -15.58
CA ARG A 279 -9.63 -7.07 -14.30
C ARG A 279 -10.37 -8.39 -14.39
N HIS A 280 -11.10 -8.61 -15.48
CA HIS A 280 -11.96 -9.77 -15.66
C HIS A 280 -11.27 -10.90 -16.46
N GLY A 281 -10.22 -10.60 -17.21
CA GLY A 281 -9.57 -11.55 -18.12
C GLY A 281 -10.38 -11.77 -19.40
N GLU A 282 -11.08 -10.73 -19.85
CA GLU A 282 -11.95 -10.70 -21.02
C GLU A 282 -11.26 -9.96 -22.18
N PRO A 283 -11.69 -10.16 -23.44
CA PRO A 283 -11.21 -9.35 -24.57
C PRO A 283 -11.54 -7.86 -24.39
N VAL A 284 -10.71 -6.99 -24.99
CA VAL A 284 -10.92 -5.54 -24.90
C VAL A 284 -12.07 -5.11 -25.79
N ALA A 285 -13.20 -4.74 -25.18
CA ALA A 285 -14.36 -4.20 -25.89
C ALA A 285 -14.22 -2.68 -26.05
N MET A 286 -13.70 -2.24 -27.20
CA MET A 286 -13.50 -0.81 -27.45
C MET A 286 -14.75 -0.13 -28.02
N PRO A 287 -15.14 1.06 -27.50
CA PRO A 287 -16.23 1.84 -28.08
C PRO A 287 -15.89 2.31 -29.50
N ALA A 288 -16.76 2.04 -30.48
CA ALA A 288 -16.52 2.39 -31.88
C ALA A 288 -16.20 3.88 -32.12
N PRO A 289 -16.85 4.87 -31.45
CA PRO A 289 -16.49 6.28 -31.58
C PRO A 289 -15.04 6.58 -31.15
N SER A 290 -14.57 5.95 -30.07
CA SER A 290 -13.22 6.15 -29.57
C SER A 290 -12.17 5.58 -30.53
N VAL A 291 -12.45 4.44 -31.14
CA VAL A 291 -11.60 3.85 -32.18
C VAL A 291 -11.52 4.78 -33.40
N ALA A 292 -12.65 5.33 -33.84
CA ALA A 292 -12.71 6.27 -34.97
C ALA A 292 -11.87 7.53 -34.67
N ALA A 293 -12.05 8.13 -33.49
CA ALA A 293 -11.31 9.32 -33.07
C ALA A 293 -9.79 9.10 -33.03
N LEU A 294 -9.34 7.91 -32.58
CA LEU A 294 -7.91 7.59 -32.47
C LEU A 294 -7.27 7.12 -33.79
N ARG A 295 -8.03 6.55 -34.72
CA ARG A 295 -7.54 6.20 -36.06
C ARG A 295 -7.17 7.41 -36.90
N THR A 296 -7.86 8.50 -36.69
CA THR A 296 -7.64 9.76 -37.40
C THR A 296 -7.39 10.91 -36.43
N PRO A 297 -6.32 10.87 -35.60
CA PRO A 297 -6.08 11.85 -34.55
C PRO A 297 -5.87 13.27 -35.10
N ASP A 298 -5.56 13.40 -36.40
CA ASP A 298 -5.29 14.63 -37.09
C ASP A 298 -6.30 14.87 -38.26
N THR A 299 -7.56 14.57 -38.05
CA THR A 299 -8.61 14.80 -39.06
C THR A 299 -8.68 16.28 -39.46
N GLY A 300 -8.44 16.58 -40.73
CA GLY A 300 -8.50 17.93 -41.29
C GLY A 300 -7.28 18.83 -40.98
N ALA A 301 -6.18 18.27 -40.52
CA ALA A 301 -4.96 19.02 -40.17
C ALA A 301 -5.21 20.13 -39.12
N ILE A 302 -6.17 19.90 -38.19
CA ILE A 302 -6.55 20.86 -37.14
C ILE A 302 -5.41 21.05 -36.15
N LEU A 303 -4.72 19.94 -35.74
CA LEU A 303 -3.61 19.99 -34.80
C LEU A 303 -2.29 20.26 -35.55
N THR A 304 -1.46 21.14 -35.01
CA THR A 304 -0.15 21.51 -35.58
C THR A 304 0.96 21.30 -34.57
N GLY A 305 2.21 21.25 -35.05
CA GLY A 305 3.43 21.26 -34.21
C GLY A 305 3.44 20.21 -33.08
N PRO A 306 3.68 20.63 -31.83
CA PRO A 306 3.80 19.73 -30.67
C PRO A 306 2.54 18.95 -30.35
N SER A 307 1.36 19.56 -30.45
CA SER A 307 0.08 18.92 -30.17
C SER A 307 -0.25 17.79 -31.15
N ARG A 308 0.10 17.95 -32.43
CA ARG A 308 -0.03 16.86 -33.43
C ARG A 308 0.86 15.68 -33.08
N ARG A 309 2.13 15.94 -32.72
CA ARG A 309 3.06 14.86 -32.31
C ARG A 309 2.58 14.15 -31.06
N ALA A 310 2.06 14.89 -30.07
CA ALA A 310 1.50 14.32 -28.86
C ALA A 310 0.26 13.45 -29.15
N ALA A 311 -0.64 13.88 -30.05
CA ALA A 311 -1.82 13.13 -30.46
C ALA A 311 -1.46 11.80 -31.14
N LEU A 312 -0.51 11.82 -32.09
CA LEU A 312 -0.02 10.61 -32.77
C LEU A 312 0.65 9.64 -31.79
N ARG A 313 1.47 10.17 -30.88
CA ARG A 313 2.12 9.37 -29.83
C ARG A 313 1.11 8.77 -28.87
N LEU A 314 0.06 9.51 -28.50
CA LEU A 314 -1.04 9.00 -27.67
C LEU A 314 -1.75 7.84 -28.34
N ALA A 315 -2.13 7.98 -29.61
CA ALA A 315 -2.79 6.92 -30.38
C ALA A 315 -1.95 5.65 -30.44
N ALA A 316 -0.64 5.78 -30.70
CA ALA A 316 0.28 4.63 -30.72
C ALA A 316 0.37 3.93 -29.34
N LEU A 317 0.55 4.70 -28.25
CA LEU A 317 0.62 4.15 -26.90
C LEU A 317 -0.67 3.46 -26.46
N LEU A 318 -1.83 3.98 -26.86
CA LEU A 318 -3.12 3.36 -26.58
C LEU A 318 -3.33 2.06 -27.39
N GLY A 319 -2.84 2.01 -28.62
CA GLY A 319 -2.75 0.79 -29.41
C GLY A 319 -1.93 -0.30 -28.70
N ASP A 320 -0.74 0.05 -28.22
CA ASP A 320 0.12 -0.85 -27.42
C ASP A 320 -0.58 -1.35 -26.15
N VAL A 321 -1.38 -0.48 -25.47
CA VAL A 321 -2.13 -0.88 -24.26
C VAL A 321 -3.19 -1.91 -24.61
N VAL A 322 -3.95 -1.71 -25.68
CA VAL A 322 -4.99 -2.63 -26.15
C VAL A 322 -4.38 -3.98 -26.50
N GLU A 323 -3.31 -4.00 -27.30
CA GLU A 323 -2.61 -5.24 -27.67
C GLU A 323 -2.09 -5.99 -26.44
N THR A 324 -1.56 -5.27 -25.45
CA THR A 324 -1.04 -5.87 -24.22
C THR A 324 -2.17 -6.38 -23.31
N ALA A 325 -3.34 -5.72 -23.31
CA ALA A 325 -4.48 -6.06 -22.48
C ALA A 325 -5.29 -7.25 -23.01
N GLU A 326 -5.14 -7.58 -24.28
CA GLU A 326 -5.83 -8.74 -24.87
C GLU A 326 -5.30 -10.06 -24.32
N PRO A 327 -6.19 -10.96 -23.86
CA PRO A 327 -5.79 -12.27 -23.39
C PRO A 327 -5.26 -13.08 -24.58
N ARG A 328 -3.97 -13.41 -24.56
CA ARG A 328 -3.41 -14.35 -25.54
C ARG A 328 -3.91 -15.75 -25.23
N THR A 329 -4.76 -16.29 -26.09
CA THR A 329 -5.06 -17.72 -26.13
C THR A 329 -3.74 -18.44 -26.41
N GLU A 330 -3.25 -19.23 -25.46
CA GLU A 330 -2.18 -20.20 -25.73
C GLU A 330 -2.73 -21.19 -26.77
N THR A 331 -2.57 -20.87 -28.03
CA THR A 331 -2.69 -21.86 -29.07
C THR A 331 -1.50 -22.82 -28.85
N THR A 332 -1.82 -23.98 -28.38
CA THR A 332 -0.88 -25.13 -28.26
C THR A 332 -0.31 -25.42 -29.64
N GLN A 333 0.74 -24.73 -30.03
CA GLN A 333 1.61 -25.21 -31.06
C GLN A 333 2.53 -26.25 -30.40
N SER A 334 2.10 -27.50 -30.43
CA SER A 334 2.99 -28.62 -30.31
C SER A 334 4.05 -28.45 -31.38
N PRO A 335 5.33 -28.56 -31.09
CA PRO A 335 6.35 -28.70 -32.14
C PRO A 335 6.21 -30.10 -32.72
N GLU A 336 5.43 -30.24 -33.78
CA GLU A 336 5.61 -31.40 -34.68
C GLU A 336 6.98 -31.26 -35.29
N ALA A 337 7.83 -32.20 -34.91
CA ALA A 337 9.10 -32.46 -35.51
C ALA A 337 8.90 -32.77 -36.99
N THR A 338 9.34 -31.85 -37.84
CA THR A 338 9.62 -32.19 -39.23
C THR A 338 11.13 -32.12 -39.42
N GLU A 339 11.77 -33.29 -39.36
CA GLU A 339 13.10 -33.53 -39.93
C GLU A 339 13.05 -33.30 -41.44
N GLY A 340 13.94 -32.48 -41.94
CA GLY A 340 14.16 -32.39 -43.39
C GLY A 340 14.96 -31.17 -43.82
N ALA A 341 16.30 -31.42 -44.02
CA ALA A 341 17.21 -30.83 -45.01
C ALA A 341 17.54 -29.33 -45.00
N GLU A 342 18.79 -29.09 -44.57
CA GLU A 342 19.86 -28.25 -45.14
C GLU A 342 19.52 -27.15 -46.16
N THR A 343 19.85 -25.89 -45.86
CA THR A 343 20.93 -25.12 -46.51
C THR A 343 21.13 -23.75 -45.82
N PRO A 344 22.36 -23.25 -45.66
CA PRO A 344 22.63 -21.99 -44.95
C PRO A 344 22.48 -20.82 -45.90
N GLN A 345 21.57 -19.91 -45.60
CA GLN A 345 21.54 -18.59 -46.22
C GLN A 345 21.74 -17.48 -45.19
N THR A 346 22.66 -16.61 -45.51
CA THR A 346 23.18 -15.42 -44.90
C THR A 346 22.09 -14.53 -44.26
N PRO A 347 22.34 -13.92 -43.10
CA PRO A 347 21.35 -13.03 -42.42
C PRO A 347 21.30 -11.68 -43.10
N GLN A 348 20.17 -11.33 -43.70
CA GLN A 348 19.84 -9.95 -44.00
C GLN A 348 19.29 -9.27 -42.75
N THR A 349 20.04 -8.26 -42.30
CA THR A 349 19.72 -7.32 -41.29
C THR A 349 18.57 -6.41 -41.73
N THR A 350 17.40 -6.60 -41.13
CA THR A 350 16.40 -5.54 -40.90
C THR A 350 15.72 -5.85 -39.58
N GLY A 351 16.43 -5.57 -38.51
CA GLY A 351 15.92 -5.66 -37.16
C GLY A 351 15.13 -4.41 -36.81
N ALA A 352 13.81 -4.50 -36.84
CA ALA A 352 13.01 -3.62 -35.98
C ALA A 352 13.47 -3.84 -34.52
N PRO A 353 13.63 -2.79 -33.71
CA PRO A 353 14.09 -2.95 -32.34
C PRO A 353 13.04 -3.73 -31.56
N ARG A 354 13.36 -4.97 -31.21
CA ARG A 354 12.64 -5.72 -30.19
C ARG A 354 12.63 -4.82 -28.96
N HIS A 355 11.47 -4.26 -28.65
CA HIS A 355 11.26 -3.48 -27.44
C HIS A 355 11.80 -4.29 -26.28
N ALA A 356 12.81 -3.73 -25.61
CA ALA A 356 13.43 -4.32 -24.45
C ALA A 356 12.31 -4.65 -23.44
N THR A 357 12.03 -5.94 -23.29
CA THR A 357 11.14 -6.46 -22.26
C THR A 357 11.64 -5.90 -20.95
N GLY A 358 10.92 -4.93 -20.41
CA GLY A 358 11.33 -4.22 -19.19
C GLY A 358 11.69 -5.23 -18.12
N ALA A 359 12.93 -5.15 -17.63
CA ALA A 359 13.47 -6.08 -16.66
C ALA A 359 12.45 -6.33 -15.57
N ALA A 360 12.05 -7.59 -15.39
CA ALA A 360 11.05 -7.97 -14.40
C ALA A 360 11.53 -7.51 -13.02
N LEU A 361 10.74 -6.68 -12.34
CA LEU A 361 11.06 -6.24 -11.00
C LEU A 361 11.15 -7.46 -10.09
N ALA A 362 12.34 -7.79 -9.63
CA ALA A 362 12.58 -8.97 -8.81
C ALA A 362 12.21 -8.67 -7.34
N ARG A 363 11.34 -9.51 -6.77
CA ARG A 363 11.05 -9.51 -5.34
C ARG A 363 11.92 -10.55 -4.65
N PRO A 364 12.71 -10.19 -3.64
CA PRO A 364 13.56 -11.14 -2.93
C PRO A 364 12.71 -12.21 -2.22
N THR A 365 13.20 -13.45 -2.18
CA THR A 365 12.62 -14.53 -1.38
C THR A 365 12.67 -14.19 0.11
N LEU A 366 11.91 -14.90 0.97
CA LEU A 366 11.89 -14.60 2.41
C LEU A 366 13.28 -14.67 3.04
N VAL A 367 14.09 -15.66 2.65
CA VAL A 367 15.47 -15.81 3.16
C VAL A 367 16.35 -14.62 2.76
N ARG A 368 16.28 -14.21 1.49
CA ARG A 368 17.05 -13.05 1.00
C ARG A 368 16.54 -11.70 1.53
N MET A 369 15.36 -11.70 2.16
CA MET A 369 14.84 -10.50 2.83
C MET A 369 15.46 -10.24 4.19
N ALA A 370 16.02 -11.23 4.85
CA ALA A 370 16.55 -11.06 6.22
C ALA A 370 17.53 -9.88 6.35
N PRO A 371 18.56 -9.73 5.51
CA PRO A 371 19.46 -8.59 5.59
C PRO A 371 18.76 -7.25 5.26
N ILE A 372 17.79 -7.24 4.33
CA ILE A 372 17.04 -6.03 3.97
C ILE A 372 16.14 -5.59 5.14
N VAL A 373 15.48 -6.53 5.80
CA VAL A 373 14.66 -6.26 6.98
C VAL A 373 15.55 -5.80 8.13
N ALA A 374 16.69 -6.45 8.36
CA ALA A 374 17.63 -6.04 9.39
C ALA A 374 18.14 -4.61 9.16
N ALA A 375 18.47 -4.25 7.92
CA ALA A 375 18.88 -2.89 7.57
C ALA A 375 17.75 -1.87 7.82
N LYS A 376 16.50 -2.20 7.45
CA LYS A 376 15.33 -1.36 7.73
C LYS A 376 15.08 -1.18 9.22
N VAL A 377 15.11 -2.28 9.99
CA VAL A 377 14.97 -2.23 11.45
C VAL A 377 16.06 -1.38 12.06
N ARG A 378 17.33 -1.55 11.63
CA ARG A 378 18.45 -0.75 12.12
C ARG A 378 18.27 0.76 11.81
N ALA A 379 17.75 1.10 10.64
CA ALA A 379 17.43 2.48 10.27
C ALA A 379 16.33 3.09 11.15
N GLU A 380 15.40 2.26 11.65
CA GLU A 380 14.32 2.67 12.54
C GLU A 380 14.71 2.69 14.03
N LEU A 381 15.89 2.21 14.42
CA LEU A 381 16.40 2.27 15.81
C LEU A 381 16.88 3.67 16.19
N ARG A 382 16.09 4.69 15.87
CA ARG A 382 16.33 6.10 16.18
C ARG A 382 15.23 6.60 17.12
N ARG A 383 15.58 7.42 18.09
CA ARG A 383 14.64 7.93 19.13
C ARG A 383 13.43 8.70 18.54
N ASP A 384 13.58 9.27 17.36
CA ASP A 384 12.54 9.98 16.64
C ASP A 384 11.67 9.06 15.74
N SER A 385 12.07 7.80 15.55
CA SER A 385 11.31 6.84 14.73
C SER A 385 9.94 6.53 15.33
N PRO A 386 8.85 6.57 14.52
CA PRO A 386 7.53 6.13 14.95
C PRO A 386 7.47 4.65 15.25
N VAL A 387 8.28 3.83 14.55
CA VAL A 387 8.33 2.39 14.72
C VAL A 387 8.97 2.04 16.06
N LEU A 388 10.11 2.66 16.41
CA LEU A 388 10.73 2.44 17.72
C LEU A 388 9.81 2.91 18.86
N ARG A 389 9.21 4.09 18.73
CA ARG A 389 8.23 4.58 19.72
C ARG A 389 7.04 3.64 19.86
N HIS A 390 6.58 3.07 18.75
CA HIS A 390 5.53 2.04 18.79
C HIS A 390 6.00 0.79 19.52
N ALA A 391 7.19 0.28 19.23
CA ALA A 391 7.76 -0.90 19.88
C ALA A 391 7.84 -0.72 21.42
N VAL A 392 8.32 0.43 21.87
CA VAL A 392 8.37 0.77 23.31
C VAL A 392 6.97 0.84 23.91
N ARG A 393 6.04 1.55 23.25
CA ARG A 393 4.66 1.69 23.75
C ARG A 393 3.93 0.36 23.87
N VAL A 394 4.01 -0.48 22.82
CA VAL A 394 3.29 -1.75 22.83
C VAL A 394 3.87 -2.69 23.87
N SER A 395 5.19 -2.69 24.09
CA SER A 395 5.82 -3.47 25.16
C SER A 395 5.39 -3.00 26.54
N ALA A 396 5.41 -1.68 26.80
CA ALA A 396 5.00 -1.11 28.09
C ALA A 396 3.50 -1.38 28.38
N ALA A 397 2.61 -1.17 27.39
CA ALA A 397 1.18 -1.42 27.55
C ALA A 397 0.87 -2.91 27.77
N THR A 398 1.60 -3.79 27.07
CA THR A 398 1.43 -5.24 27.22
C THR A 398 1.92 -5.72 28.59
N ALA A 399 3.07 -5.26 29.05
CA ALA A 399 3.59 -5.57 30.38
C ALA A 399 2.65 -5.07 31.49
N ALA A 400 2.20 -3.82 31.39
CA ALA A 400 1.22 -3.27 32.34
C ALA A 400 -0.08 -4.08 32.33
N GLY A 401 -0.60 -4.44 31.16
CA GLY A 401 -1.79 -5.25 31.02
C GLY A 401 -1.62 -6.66 31.59
N TYR A 402 -0.45 -7.26 31.44
CA TYR A 402 -0.12 -8.58 32.01
C TYR A 402 -0.07 -8.53 33.54
N LEU A 403 0.64 -7.55 34.10
CA LEU A 403 0.75 -7.36 35.54
C LEU A 403 -0.61 -7.05 36.18
N LEU A 404 -1.38 -6.11 35.60
CA LEU A 404 -2.71 -5.78 36.09
C LEU A 404 -3.67 -6.96 35.96
N GLY A 405 -3.62 -7.71 34.86
CA GLY A 405 -4.43 -8.90 34.68
C GLY A 405 -4.11 -10.03 35.68
N GLY A 406 -2.89 -10.09 36.21
CA GLY A 406 -2.48 -11.02 37.25
C GLY A 406 -2.92 -10.60 38.67
N VAL A 407 -3.13 -9.30 38.92
CA VAL A 407 -3.54 -8.78 40.24
C VAL A 407 -5.06 -8.67 40.35
N LEU A 408 -5.76 -8.44 39.25
CA LEU A 408 -7.21 -8.29 39.23
C LEU A 408 -7.89 -9.64 39.40
N PRO A 409 -9.06 -9.69 40.06
CA PRO A 409 -9.80 -10.95 40.34
C PRO A 409 -10.57 -11.46 39.10
N PHE A 410 -9.86 -11.65 37.97
CA PHE A 410 -10.39 -12.14 36.71
C PHE A 410 -9.72 -13.47 36.32
N GLY A 411 -10.50 -14.45 35.88
CA GLY A 411 -9.99 -15.77 35.51
C GLY A 411 -9.12 -15.79 34.23
N HIS A 412 -9.23 -14.76 33.40
CA HIS A 412 -8.60 -14.70 32.07
C HIS A 412 -7.79 -13.41 31.90
N GLY A 413 -6.91 -13.09 32.86
CA GLY A 413 -6.13 -11.85 32.90
C GLY A 413 -5.34 -11.53 31.63
N TYR A 414 -4.97 -12.53 30.82
CA TYR A 414 -4.26 -12.39 29.57
C TYR A 414 -5.03 -11.61 28.48
N TRP A 415 -6.34 -11.42 28.60
CA TRP A 415 -7.10 -10.66 27.60
C TRP A 415 -6.77 -9.16 27.58
N ALA A 416 -6.37 -8.56 28.70
CA ALA A 416 -5.98 -7.15 28.73
C ALA A 416 -4.71 -6.89 27.90
N PRO A 417 -3.57 -7.57 28.13
CA PRO A 417 -2.37 -7.39 27.31
C PRO A 417 -2.60 -7.80 25.85
N MET A 418 -3.38 -8.86 25.59
CA MET A 418 -3.74 -9.29 24.24
C MET A 418 -4.56 -8.22 23.52
N ALA A 419 -5.52 -7.58 24.18
CA ALA A 419 -6.30 -6.50 23.58
C ALA A 419 -5.40 -5.30 23.23
N SER A 420 -4.45 -4.92 24.11
CA SER A 420 -3.48 -3.86 23.86
C SER A 420 -2.65 -4.13 22.62
N VAL A 421 -2.03 -5.32 22.50
CA VAL A 421 -1.21 -5.70 21.34
C VAL A 421 -2.00 -5.68 20.03
N MET A 422 -3.22 -6.20 20.05
CA MET A 422 -4.04 -6.32 18.83
C MET A 422 -4.59 -4.98 18.35
N VAL A 423 -4.77 -4.01 19.24
CA VAL A 423 -5.30 -2.68 18.94
C VAL A 423 -4.20 -1.72 18.51
N MET A 424 -3.05 -1.73 19.19
CA MET A 424 -1.98 -0.76 18.98
C MET A 424 -1.39 -0.83 17.57
N ARG A 425 -1.18 0.35 17.00
CA ARG A 425 -0.52 0.60 15.71
C ARG A 425 0.49 1.73 15.86
N PRO A 426 1.45 1.86 14.93
CA PRO A 426 2.35 3.02 14.92
C PRO A 426 1.62 4.35 14.89
N ASP A 427 0.47 4.40 14.24
CA ASP A 427 -0.38 5.56 14.03
C ASP A 427 -1.49 5.70 15.09
N PHE A 428 -1.78 6.96 15.51
CA PHE A 428 -2.81 7.28 16.49
C PHE A 428 -4.21 6.96 16.00
N SER A 429 -4.56 7.44 14.81
CA SER A 429 -5.92 7.33 14.29
C SER A 429 -6.36 5.86 14.17
N GLN A 430 -5.46 5.02 13.68
CA GLN A 430 -5.70 3.59 13.59
C GLN A 430 -5.81 2.90 14.96
N THR A 431 -4.96 3.29 15.93
CA THR A 431 -5.01 2.75 17.29
C THR A 431 -6.34 3.08 17.94
N TYR A 432 -6.76 4.36 17.86
CA TYR A 432 -8.02 4.83 18.44
C TYR A 432 -9.24 4.17 17.77
N ALA A 433 -9.31 4.20 16.44
CA ALA A 433 -10.41 3.58 15.68
C ALA A 433 -10.54 2.07 16.00
N ARG A 434 -9.42 1.36 16.10
CA ARG A 434 -9.40 -0.07 16.46
C ARG A 434 -9.79 -0.33 17.90
N SER A 435 -9.42 0.54 18.85
CA SER A 435 -9.86 0.44 20.26
C SER A 435 -11.37 0.50 20.36
N VAL A 436 -11.98 1.53 19.74
CA VAL A 436 -13.43 1.72 19.74
C VAL A 436 -14.15 0.57 19.04
N ALA A 437 -13.69 0.19 17.87
CA ALA A 437 -14.29 -0.87 17.07
C ALA A 437 -14.16 -2.25 17.75
N ARG A 438 -13.03 -2.53 18.39
CA ARG A 438 -12.81 -3.79 19.13
C ARG A 438 -13.72 -3.87 20.36
N PHE A 439 -13.82 -2.78 21.12
CA PHE A 439 -14.70 -2.75 22.29
C PHE A 439 -16.17 -2.94 21.89
N GLY A 440 -16.67 -2.11 20.94
CA GLY A 440 -18.04 -2.23 20.46
C GLY A 440 -18.33 -3.58 19.81
N GLY A 441 -17.43 -4.09 18.98
CA GLY A 441 -17.56 -5.41 18.36
C GLY A 441 -17.53 -6.55 19.38
N THR A 442 -16.72 -6.44 20.43
CA THR A 442 -16.68 -7.43 21.51
C THR A 442 -18.00 -7.43 22.30
N LEU A 443 -18.54 -6.26 22.66
CA LEU A 443 -19.83 -6.16 23.34
C LEU A 443 -20.96 -6.86 22.56
N VAL A 444 -21.11 -6.49 21.29
CA VAL A 444 -22.15 -7.04 20.42
C VAL A 444 -21.94 -8.55 20.20
N GLY A 445 -20.71 -8.95 19.85
CA GLY A 445 -20.41 -10.35 19.53
C GLY A 445 -20.56 -11.28 20.74
N VAL A 446 -20.12 -10.83 21.91
CA VAL A 446 -20.31 -11.60 23.16
C VAL A 446 -21.78 -11.68 23.52
N ALA A 447 -22.55 -10.59 23.45
CA ALA A 447 -23.96 -10.59 23.74
C ALA A 447 -24.74 -11.56 22.83
N LEU A 448 -24.48 -11.52 21.51
CA LEU A 448 -25.12 -12.45 20.57
C LEU A 448 -24.75 -13.91 20.82
N ALA A 449 -23.46 -14.19 21.01
CA ALA A 449 -23.00 -15.54 21.26
C ALA A 449 -23.57 -16.10 22.60
N THR A 450 -23.60 -15.26 23.64
CA THR A 450 -24.17 -15.64 24.94
C THR A 450 -25.66 -15.92 24.81
N ALA A 451 -26.41 -15.11 24.07
CA ALA A 451 -27.82 -15.36 23.82
C ALA A 451 -28.05 -16.72 23.13
N VAL A 452 -27.24 -17.05 22.13
CA VAL A 452 -27.28 -18.33 21.43
C VAL A 452 -26.97 -19.51 22.41
N VAL A 453 -25.93 -19.35 23.23
CA VAL A 453 -25.52 -20.40 24.16
C VAL A 453 -26.60 -20.62 25.25
N GLN A 454 -27.20 -19.55 25.76
CA GLN A 454 -28.24 -19.65 26.77
C GLN A 454 -29.56 -20.22 26.22
N SER A 455 -29.89 -19.96 24.96
CA SER A 455 -31.12 -20.47 24.35
C SER A 455 -30.99 -21.89 23.80
N ALA A 456 -29.85 -22.22 23.18
CA ALA A 456 -29.66 -23.49 22.46
C ALA A 456 -28.82 -24.53 23.23
N HIS A 457 -28.10 -24.13 24.30
CA HIS A 457 -27.20 -25.00 25.08
C HIS A 457 -26.33 -25.91 24.18
N PRO A 458 -25.54 -25.35 23.24
CA PRO A 458 -24.86 -26.15 22.22
C PRO A 458 -23.82 -27.08 22.86
N GLY A 459 -23.88 -28.36 22.53
CA GLY A 459 -22.83 -29.32 22.86
C GLY A 459 -21.54 -29.03 22.09
N THR A 460 -20.48 -29.80 22.42
CA THR A 460 -19.11 -29.58 21.85
C THR A 460 -19.09 -29.50 20.34
N TYR A 461 -19.78 -30.42 19.63
CA TYR A 461 -19.78 -30.42 18.15
C TYR A 461 -20.55 -29.23 17.55
N LEU A 462 -21.67 -28.84 18.16
CA LEU A 462 -22.44 -27.69 17.69
C LEU A 462 -21.67 -26.39 17.96
N SER A 463 -21.00 -26.27 19.10
CA SER A 463 -20.10 -25.15 19.43
C SER A 463 -18.94 -25.05 18.43
N ALA A 464 -18.34 -26.17 18.02
CA ALA A 464 -17.32 -26.21 16.98
C ALA A 464 -17.87 -25.70 15.63
N GLY A 465 -19.06 -26.15 15.23
CA GLY A 465 -19.72 -25.70 14.01
C GLY A 465 -20.03 -24.21 14.04
N LEU A 466 -20.56 -23.68 15.14
CA LEU A 466 -20.82 -22.25 15.32
C LEU A 466 -19.55 -21.42 15.32
N ALA A 467 -18.45 -21.93 15.88
CA ALA A 467 -17.14 -21.28 15.80
C ALA A 467 -16.67 -21.17 14.33
N VAL A 468 -16.82 -22.23 13.52
CA VAL A 468 -16.48 -22.19 12.08
C VAL A 468 -17.35 -21.20 11.32
N VAL A 469 -18.65 -21.14 11.59
CA VAL A 469 -19.57 -20.16 10.98
C VAL A 469 -19.17 -18.73 11.34
N CYS A 470 -18.82 -18.47 12.60
CA CYS A 470 -18.32 -17.18 13.03
C CYS A 470 -16.98 -16.83 12.34
N ALA A 471 -16.07 -17.80 12.21
CA ALA A 471 -14.82 -17.58 11.49
C ALA A 471 -15.08 -17.26 10.00
N PHE A 472 -16.03 -17.93 9.34
CA PHE A 472 -16.46 -17.59 7.99
C PHE A 472 -16.98 -16.16 7.90
N GLY A 473 -17.86 -15.73 8.79
CA GLY A 473 -18.37 -14.35 8.84
C GLY A 473 -17.25 -13.33 9.03
N MET A 474 -16.28 -13.64 9.91
CA MET A 474 -15.11 -12.79 10.11
C MET A 474 -14.26 -12.69 8.84
N TYR A 475 -13.95 -13.80 8.16
CA TYR A 475 -13.17 -13.80 6.90
C TYR A 475 -13.90 -13.04 5.81
N LEU A 476 -15.22 -13.18 5.71
CA LEU A 476 -16.04 -12.48 4.74
C LEU A 476 -16.00 -10.95 4.94
N LEU A 477 -16.07 -10.51 6.21
CA LEU A 477 -16.14 -9.09 6.55
C LEU A 477 -14.77 -8.46 6.86
N MET A 478 -13.68 -9.20 6.81
CA MET A 478 -12.35 -8.72 7.22
C MET A 478 -11.85 -7.54 6.38
N ARG A 479 -12.29 -7.43 5.12
CA ARG A 479 -11.95 -6.33 4.20
C ARG A 479 -13.00 -5.24 4.13
N THR A 480 -14.18 -5.45 4.71
CA THR A 480 -15.28 -4.49 4.67
C THR A 480 -15.26 -3.52 5.84
N GLY A 481 -14.81 -3.96 7.01
CA GLY A 481 -14.71 -3.12 8.20
C GLY A 481 -14.21 -3.88 9.43
N TYR A 482 -13.35 -3.22 10.19
CA TYR A 482 -12.73 -3.84 11.36
C TYR A 482 -13.76 -4.16 12.47
N ALA A 483 -14.73 -3.28 12.71
CA ALA A 483 -15.75 -3.46 13.75
C ALA A 483 -16.64 -4.69 13.48
N ALA A 484 -17.12 -4.83 12.24
CA ALA A 484 -17.95 -5.97 11.85
C ALA A 484 -17.20 -7.30 12.02
N GLY A 485 -15.92 -7.34 11.62
CA GLY A 485 -15.07 -8.50 11.86
C GLY A 485 -14.90 -8.83 13.33
N GLN A 486 -14.82 -7.82 14.22
CA GLN A 486 -14.65 -8.04 15.66
C GLN A 486 -15.87 -8.64 16.34
N VAL A 487 -17.09 -8.40 15.84
CA VAL A 487 -18.31 -9.08 16.33
C VAL A 487 -18.15 -10.60 16.16
N PHE A 488 -17.77 -11.04 14.97
CA PHE A 488 -17.58 -12.45 14.67
C PHE A 488 -16.38 -13.07 15.40
N VAL A 489 -15.27 -12.32 15.56
CA VAL A 489 -14.12 -12.79 16.36
C VAL A 489 -14.53 -13.00 17.82
N ALA A 490 -15.33 -12.10 18.38
CA ALA A 490 -15.78 -12.23 19.75
C ALA A 490 -16.70 -13.45 19.93
N ALA A 491 -17.65 -13.64 19.03
CA ALA A 491 -18.53 -14.81 19.02
C ALA A 491 -17.75 -16.13 18.80
N TYR A 492 -16.80 -16.13 17.85
CA TYR A 492 -15.90 -17.27 17.58
C TYR A 492 -15.21 -17.75 18.85
N VAL A 493 -14.64 -16.83 19.64
CA VAL A 493 -13.94 -17.21 20.87
C VAL A 493 -14.89 -17.71 21.95
N VAL A 494 -16.11 -17.17 22.05
CA VAL A 494 -17.11 -17.68 22.99
C VAL A 494 -17.48 -19.13 22.67
N PHE A 495 -17.77 -19.45 21.40
CA PHE A 495 -18.06 -20.81 20.98
C PHE A 495 -16.86 -21.76 21.09
N LEU A 496 -15.64 -21.26 20.83
CA LEU A 496 -14.43 -22.05 20.97
C LEU A 496 -14.17 -22.47 22.42
N LEU A 497 -14.32 -21.55 23.38
CA LEU A 497 -14.23 -21.84 24.83
C LEU A 497 -15.40 -22.68 25.31
N GLY A 498 -16.57 -22.52 24.70
CA GLY A 498 -17.75 -23.36 24.97
C GLY A 498 -17.54 -24.84 24.65
N MET A 499 -16.62 -25.20 23.77
CA MET A 499 -16.24 -26.58 23.47
C MET A 499 -15.58 -27.26 24.69
N GLU A 500 -14.91 -26.51 25.55
CA GLU A 500 -14.20 -26.98 26.74
C GLU A 500 -15.07 -26.97 28.01
N GLY A 501 -16.33 -26.53 27.92
CA GLY A 501 -17.26 -26.47 29.06
C GLY A 501 -17.01 -25.32 30.03
N ALA A 502 -16.30 -24.27 29.62
CA ALA A 502 -15.98 -23.11 30.46
C ALA A 502 -17.25 -22.36 30.93
N GLY A 503 -17.29 -21.92 32.18
CA GLY A 503 -18.40 -21.15 32.76
C GLY A 503 -18.61 -19.80 32.06
N LEU A 504 -19.76 -19.65 31.39
CA LEU A 504 -20.02 -18.56 30.44
C LEU A 504 -20.12 -17.16 31.06
N THR A 505 -20.84 -17.04 32.20
CA THR A 505 -21.11 -15.72 32.81
C THR A 505 -19.87 -15.02 33.30
N GLN A 506 -18.93 -15.72 33.90
CA GLN A 506 -17.65 -15.16 34.35
C GLN A 506 -16.77 -14.79 33.15
N THR A 507 -16.72 -15.64 32.13
CA THR A 507 -15.96 -15.44 30.91
C THR A 507 -16.42 -14.18 30.15
N VAL A 508 -17.71 -13.89 30.08
CA VAL A 508 -18.30 -12.70 29.44
C VAL A 508 -17.87 -11.42 30.14
N ARG A 509 -18.02 -11.34 31.45
CA ARG A 509 -17.65 -10.18 32.27
C ARG A 509 -16.17 -9.90 32.15
N ASP A 510 -15.33 -10.92 32.34
CA ASP A 510 -13.88 -10.81 32.26
C ASP A 510 -13.45 -10.28 30.87
N ARG A 511 -14.03 -10.81 29.81
CA ARG A 511 -13.69 -10.45 28.44
C ARG A 511 -14.02 -9.00 28.11
N VAL A 512 -15.20 -8.52 28.48
CA VAL A 512 -15.62 -7.14 28.24
C VAL A 512 -14.73 -6.17 29.03
N THR A 513 -14.54 -6.42 30.33
CA THR A 513 -13.78 -5.54 31.22
C THR A 513 -12.29 -5.50 30.82
N LEU A 514 -11.69 -6.67 30.57
CA LEU A 514 -10.27 -6.76 30.22
C LEU A 514 -10.00 -6.23 28.79
N THR A 515 -10.95 -6.34 27.86
CA THR A 515 -10.83 -5.71 26.54
C THR A 515 -10.87 -4.20 26.65
N LEU A 516 -11.75 -3.64 27.48
CA LEU A 516 -11.78 -2.20 27.77
C LEU A 516 -10.48 -1.73 28.41
N LEU A 517 -10.01 -2.44 29.43
CA LEU A 517 -8.74 -2.14 30.11
C LEU A 517 -7.58 -2.13 29.12
N GLY A 518 -7.47 -3.15 28.25
CA GLY A 518 -6.42 -3.21 27.24
C GLY A 518 -6.48 -2.06 26.22
N GLY A 519 -7.68 -1.66 25.82
CA GLY A 519 -7.89 -0.48 24.97
C GLY A 519 -7.49 0.82 25.66
N LEU A 520 -7.83 1.01 26.93
CA LEU A 520 -7.44 2.17 27.74
C LEU A 520 -5.92 2.23 27.96
N LEU A 521 -5.26 1.11 28.25
CA LEU A 521 -3.81 1.02 28.35
C LEU A 521 -3.11 1.41 27.03
N ALA A 522 -3.64 0.96 25.91
CA ALA A 522 -3.14 1.33 24.59
C ALA A 522 -3.23 2.84 24.34
N MET A 523 -4.34 3.46 24.71
CA MET A 523 -4.55 4.90 24.58
C MET A 523 -3.66 5.70 25.53
N LEU A 524 -3.53 5.24 26.79
CA LEU A 524 -2.64 5.88 27.77
C LEU A 524 -1.18 5.81 27.32
N ALA A 525 -0.71 4.66 26.87
CA ALA A 525 0.65 4.49 26.33
C ALA A 525 0.91 5.43 25.16
N TYR A 526 -0.10 5.66 24.30
CA TYR A 526 0.01 6.61 23.20
C TYR A 526 0.05 8.07 23.71
N ALA A 527 -0.73 8.41 24.70
CA ALA A 527 -0.75 9.74 25.30
C ALA A 527 0.57 10.08 26.01
N VAL A 528 1.17 9.10 26.70
CA VAL A 528 2.45 9.28 27.42
C VAL A 528 3.64 9.40 26.48
N TYR A 529 3.70 8.58 25.43
CA TYR A 529 4.82 8.57 24.49
C TYR A 529 4.36 8.64 23.03
N PRO A 530 3.86 9.80 22.57
CA PRO A 530 3.25 9.95 21.26
C PRO A 530 4.27 9.94 20.11
N ALA A 531 3.80 9.56 18.92
CA ALA A 531 4.54 9.67 17.67
C ALA A 531 3.70 10.47 16.66
N TRP A 532 3.55 11.79 16.93
CA TRP A 532 2.77 12.68 16.07
C TRP A 532 3.44 12.90 14.72
N GLU A 533 2.67 12.85 13.65
CA GLU A 533 3.12 13.16 12.28
C GLU A 533 3.15 14.66 12.02
N THR A 534 2.24 15.42 12.65
CA THR A 534 2.15 16.90 12.50
C THR A 534 3.50 17.62 12.61
N PRO A 535 4.39 17.34 13.59
CA PRO A 535 5.71 17.98 13.65
C PRO A 535 6.65 17.60 12.50
N ARG A 536 6.38 16.49 11.80
CA ARG A 536 7.22 15.92 10.74
C ARG A 536 6.81 16.38 9.35
N LEU A 537 5.65 17.00 9.20
CA LEU A 537 5.13 17.44 7.91
C LEU A 537 6.14 18.29 7.13
N ARG A 538 6.84 19.21 7.80
CA ARG A 538 7.88 20.03 7.14
C ARG A 538 9.03 19.18 6.59
N GLY A 539 9.43 18.14 7.30
CA GLY A 539 10.45 17.20 6.83
C GLY A 539 9.98 16.41 5.60
N ARG A 540 8.71 15.95 5.60
CA ARG A 540 8.11 15.26 4.45
C ARG A 540 7.96 16.17 3.23
N LEU A 541 7.55 17.42 3.44
CA LEU A 541 7.48 18.43 2.38
C LEU A 541 8.87 18.67 1.78
N ALA A 542 9.90 18.83 2.62
CA ALA A 542 11.26 19.01 2.21
C ALA A 542 11.83 17.80 1.41
N ASP A 543 11.47 16.59 1.82
CA ASP A 543 11.86 15.37 1.09
C ASP A 543 11.22 15.33 -0.31
N TRP A 544 9.96 15.76 -0.42
CA TRP A 544 9.30 15.86 -1.71
C TRP A 544 9.86 16.99 -2.56
N LEU A 545 10.08 18.19 -2.01
CA LEU A 545 10.70 19.32 -2.70
C LEU A 545 12.07 18.95 -3.28
N ALA A 546 12.96 18.33 -2.47
CA ALA A 546 14.27 17.89 -2.95
C ALA A 546 14.16 16.81 -4.04
N SER A 547 13.18 15.91 -3.93
CA SER A 547 13.01 14.84 -4.92
C SER A 547 12.44 15.35 -6.24
N VAL A 548 11.46 16.28 -6.21
CA VAL A 548 10.86 16.83 -7.42
C VAL A 548 11.82 17.82 -8.12
N GLY A 549 12.60 18.58 -7.33
CA GLY A 549 13.67 19.43 -7.86
C GLY A 549 14.77 18.60 -8.53
N GLY A 550 15.19 17.51 -7.91
CA GLY A 550 16.14 16.58 -8.51
C GLY A 550 15.62 15.94 -9.80
N TYR A 551 14.32 15.64 -9.89
CA TYR A 551 13.70 15.16 -11.12
C TYR A 551 13.70 16.24 -12.22
N ALA A 552 13.30 17.47 -11.90
CA ALA A 552 13.33 18.57 -12.84
C ALA A 552 14.75 18.85 -13.36
N ALA A 553 15.76 18.82 -12.48
CA ALA A 553 17.16 18.97 -12.84
C ALA A 553 17.65 17.87 -13.80
N VAL A 554 17.28 16.59 -13.55
CA VAL A 554 17.63 15.48 -14.45
C VAL A 554 16.96 15.62 -15.81
N VAL A 555 15.69 16.02 -15.86
CA VAL A 555 14.98 16.28 -17.11
C VAL A 555 15.64 17.43 -17.89
N THR A 556 15.95 18.54 -17.21
CA THR A 556 16.60 19.70 -17.80
C THR A 556 18.00 19.35 -18.31
N ALA A 557 18.78 18.56 -17.57
CA ALA A 557 20.11 18.11 -18.00
C ALA A 557 20.06 17.29 -19.29
N ARG A 558 18.94 16.64 -19.62
CA ARG A 558 18.78 15.94 -20.91
C ARG A 558 18.71 16.86 -22.13
N TYR A 559 18.34 18.11 -21.97
CA TYR A 559 18.42 19.13 -23.04
C TYR A 559 19.86 19.55 -23.29
N ALA A 560 20.72 19.49 -22.26
CA ALA A 560 22.14 19.73 -22.39
C ALA A 560 22.92 18.53 -22.97
N ASP A 561 22.46 17.32 -22.71
CA ASP A 561 23.03 16.06 -23.23
C ASP A 561 21.92 15.15 -23.80
N PRO A 562 21.45 15.41 -25.05
CA PRO A 562 20.42 14.59 -25.69
C PRO A 562 20.84 13.13 -25.91
N ALA A 563 22.14 12.85 -26.07
CA ALA A 563 22.67 11.51 -26.24
C ALA A 563 22.56 10.67 -24.94
N GLY A 564 22.61 11.34 -23.80
CA GLY A 564 22.39 10.73 -22.48
C GLY A 564 23.50 9.80 -22.01
N THR A 565 24.71 9.96 -22.53
CA THR A 565 25.89 9.23 -22.10
C THR A 565 26.34 9.78 -20.74
N GLY A 566 25.98 9.13 -19.66
CA GLY A 566 26.37 9.52 -18.29
C GLY A 566 25.34 10.32 -17.50
N SER A 567 24.18 10.63 -18.06
CA SER A 567 23.10 11.30 -17.34
C SER A 567 22.34 10.35 -16.41
N PRO A 568 21.91 10.80 -15.20
CA PRO A 568 21.04 10.03 -14.33
C PRO A 568 19.76 9.55 -15.03
N ASP A 569 19.23 8.41 -14.60
CA ASP A 569 17.98 7.88 -15.17
C ASP A 569 16.78 8.75 -14.76
N VAL A 570 16.19 9.43 -15.75
CA VAL A 570 14.97 10.25 -15.60
C VAL A 570 13.85 9.44 -14.91
N ARG A 571 13.74 8.16 -15.28
CA ARG A 571 12.74 7.28 -14.69
C ARG A 571 12.98 7.03 -13.20
N GLU A 572 14.22 6.86 -12.78
CA GLU A 572 14.57 6.67 -11.37
C GLU A 572 14.24 7.92 -10.56
N ALA A 573 14.61 9.10 -11.06
CA ALA A 573 14.28 10.39 -10.45
C ALA A 573 12.77 10.60 -10.33
N LEU A 574 12.00 10.31 -11.38
CA LEU A 574 10.53 10.36 -11.35
C LEU A 574 9.93 9.43 -10.30
N LEU A 575 10.45 8.21 -10.18
CA LEU A 575 9.96 7.25 -9.19
C LEU A 575 10.24 7.68 -7.75
N LYS A 576 11.41 8.28 -7.51
CA LYS A 576 11.76 8.86 -6.22
C LYS A 576 10.81 10.00 -5.84
N THR A 577 10.50 10.88 -6.79
CA THR A 577 9.53 11.97 -6.64
C THR A 577 8.13 11.46 -6.31
N ARG A 578 7.64 10.45 -7.05
CA ARG A 578 6.33 9.84 -6.79
C ARG A 578 6.26 9.21 -5.40
N ALA A 579 7.32 8.51 -4.98
CA ALA A 579 7.39 7.90 -3.65
C ALA A 579 7.37 8.97 -2.55
N ALA A 580 8.10 10.07 -2.73
CA ALA A 580 8.12 11.19 -1.78
C ALA A 580 6.75 11.89 -1.69
N ARG A 581 6.07 12.09 -2.83
CA ARG A 581 4.70 12.65 -2.85
C ARG A 581 3.70 11.75 -2.13
N VAL A 582 3.72 10.44 -2.39
CA VAL A 582 2.84 9.50 -1.67
C VAL A 582 3.10 9.55 -0.16
N ALA A 583 4.38 9.56 0.25
CA ALA A 583 4.74 9.66 1.67
C ALA A 583 4.28 10.99 2.30
N TRP A 584 4.32 12.09 1.54
CA TRP A 584 3.77 13.39 1.95
C TRP A 584 2.24 13.31 2.14
N GLN A 585 1.50 12.83 1.15
CA GLN A 585 0.04 12.72 1.18
C GLN A 585 -0.43 11.84 2.34
N GLU A 586 0.22 10.69 2.55
CA GLU A 586 -0.05 9.84 3.70
C GLU A 586 0.24 10.54 5.04
N ALA A 587 1.29 11.37 5.11
CA ALA A 587 1.62 12.12 6.32
C ALA A 587 0.58 13.22 6.60
N VAL A 588 0.11 13.94 5.57
CA VAL A 588 -0.96 14.94 5.69
C VAL A 588 -2.26 14.27 6.15
N ASP A 589 -2.65 13.16 5.54
CA ASP A 589 -3.86 12.42 5.94
C ASP A 589 -3.79 11.96 7.40
N ARG A 590 -2.66 11.41 7.85
CA ARG A 590 -2.47 11.04 9.26
C ARG A 590 -2.54 12.27 10.19
N ALA A 591 -1.90 13.36 9.82
CA ALA A 591 -1.87 14.58 10.62
C ALA A 591 -3.26 15.23 10.79
N THR A 592 -4.16 15.13 9.80
CA THR A 592 -5.53 15.65 9.90
C THR A 592 -6.35 14.98 10.99
N HIS A 593 -6.02 13.74 11.33
CA HIS A 593 -6.71 12.95 12.36
C HIS A 593 -6.06 13.03 13.75
N GLU A 594 -4.96 13.76 13.89
CA GLU A 594 -4.26 13.92 15.16
C GLU A 594 -4.91 15.01 16.04
N PRO A 595 -5.18 14.73 17.33
CA PRO A 595 -5.78 15.71 18.26
C PRO A 595 -4.76 16.72 18.80
N VAL A 596 -3.82 17.16 17.97
CA VAL A 596 -2.73 18.06 18.37
C VAL A 596 -3.02 19.46 17.86
N ARG A 597 -2.89 20.48 18.75
CA ARG A 597 -2.90 21.88 18.33
C ARG A 597 -1.66 22.19 17.49
N HIS A 598 -1.86 22.90 16.40
CA HIS A 598 -0.86 23.14 15.36
C HIS A 598 0.48 23.70 15.90
N ARG A 599 1.48 22.85 16.03
CA ARG A 599 2.88 23.22 16.23
C ARG A 599 3.73 23.01 14.96
N GLY A 600 3.09 22.66 13.85
CA GLY A 600 3.70 22.37 12.58
C GLY A 600 3.20 23.28 11.45
N LEU A 601 3.04 22.71 10.26
CA LEU A 601 2.44 23.33 9.09
C LEU A 601 0.92 23.39 9.28
N SER A 602 0.27 24.52 8.98
CA SER A 602 -1.20 24.61 9.00
C SER A 602 -1.80 23.75 7.88
N HIS A 603 -3.05 23.33 8.02
CA HIS A 603 -3.71 22.54 6.98
C HIS A 603 -3.80 23.29 5.65
N ALA A 604 -4.18 24.58 5.69
CA ALA A 604 -4.21 25.43 4.50
C ALA A 604 -2.84 25.58 3.84
N ALA A 605 -1.78 25.77 4.63
CA ALA A 605 -0.42 25.84 4.09
C ALA A 605 0.06 24.49 3.53
N ALA A 606 -0.37 23.37 4.11
CA ALA A 606 -0.07 22.03 3.59
C ALA A 606 -0.77 21.80 2.25
N GLU A 607 -2.04 22.20 2.11
CA GLU A 607 -2.80 22.12 0.85
C GLU A 607 -2.20 23.02 -0.23
N GLN A 608 -1.85 24.26 0.10
CA GLN A 608 -1.23 25.19 -0.85
C GLN A 608 0.15 24.68 -1.31
N ALA A 609 0.98 24.17 -0.39
CA ALA A 609 2.28 23.60 -0.73
C ALA A 609 2.13 22.31 -1.55
N ASP A 610 1.09 21.48 -1.29
CA ASP A 610 0.79 20.31 -2.13
C ASP A 610 0.46 20.74 -3.55
N HIS A 611 -0.38 21.75 -3.72
CA HIS A 611 -0.75 22.29 -5.02
C HIS A 611 0.46 22.82 -5.79
N ALA A 612 1.26 23.68 -5.16
CA ALA A 612 2.45 24.30 -5.76
C ALA A 612 3.50 23.24 -6.19
N LEU A 613 3.80 22.25 -5.34
CA LEU A 613 4.73 21.18 -5.71
C LEU A 613 4.14 20.19 -6.72
N ALA A 614 2.83 20.00 -6.75
CA ALA A 614 2.18 19.22 -7.79
C ALA A 614 2.29 19.91 -9.16
N GLU A 615 2.12 21.24 -9.17
CA GLU A 615 2.29 22.07 -10.35
C GLU A 615 3.75 22.05 -10.83
N PHE A 616 4.71 22.24 -9.93
CA PHE A 616 6.12 22.08 -10.24
C PHE A 616 6.43 20.73 -10.91
N GLY A 617 5.90 19.65 -10.33
CA GLY A 617 6.05 18.30 -10.88
C GLY A 617 5.37 18.12 -12.23
N ARG A 618 4.24 18.79 -12.47
CA ARG A 618 3.53 18.80 -13.75
C ARG A 618 4.38 19.47 -14.84
N VAL A 619 4.94 20.64 -14.54
CA VAL A 619 5.82 21.37 -15.48
C VAL A 619 7.09 20.56 -15.81
N ALA A 620 7.74 19.96 -14.81
CA ALA A 620 8.89 19.08 -15.03
C ALA A 620 8.55 17.88 -15.94
N MET A 621 7.35 17.30 -15.77
CA MET A 621 6.87 16.19 -16.60
C MET A 621 6.51 16.65 -18.02
N LEU A 622 6.02 17.88 -18.17
CA LEU A 622 5.80 18.49 -19.45
C LEU A 622 7.12 18.62 -20.25
N LEU A 623 8.18 19.08 -19.58
CA LEU A 623 9.52 19.13 -20.18
C LEU A 623 10.02 17.72 -20.55
N GLU A 624 9.76 16.69 -19.71
CA GLU A 624 10.07 15.29 -20.05
C GLU A 624 9.36 14.82 -21.32
N ALA A 625 8.11 15.22 -21.54
CA ALA A 625 7.36 14.84 -22.74
C ALA A 625 7.95 15.40 -24.04
N HIS A 626 8.72 16.50 -23.95
CA HIS A 626 9.32 17.20 -25.06
C HIS A 626 10.86 17.08 -25.09
N LEU A 627 11.41 16.06 -24.46
CA LEU A 627 12.85 15.80 -24.51
C LEU A 627 13.34 15.73 -25.97
N PRO A 628 14.50 16.36 -26.27
CA PRO A 628 15.07 16.35 -27.62
C PRO A 628 15.45 14.93 -28.05
N GLU A 629 15.42 14.67 -29.34
CA GLU A 629 15.87 13.41 -29.92
C GLU A 629 17.39 13.24 -29.72
N ARG A 630 17.88 11.99 -29.72
CA ARG A 630 19.29 11.68 -29.40
C ARG A 630 20.32 12.37 -30.30
N GLY A 631 19.95 12.83 -31.46
CA GLY A 631 20.82 13.54 -32.42
C GLY A 631 20.68 15.06 -32.40
N SER A 632 19.86 15.61 -31.52
CA SER A 632 19.65 17.05 -31.42
C SER A 632 20.91 17.77 -30.90
N PRO A 633 21.14 19.02 -31.28
CA PRO A 633 22.27 19.81 -30.75
C PRO A 633 22.08 20.03 -29.23
N PRO A 634 23.16 19.91 -28.44
CA PRO A 634 23.12 20.15 -27.00
C PRO A 634 22.89 21.63 -26.69
N LEU A 635 22.08 21.93 -25.67
CA LEU A 635 21.78 23.26 -25.19
C LEU A 635 22.60 23.59 -23.93
N ALA A 636 23.63 24.43 -24.08
CA ALA A 636 24.52 24.76 -22.96
C ALA A 636 23.80 25.40 -21.76
N ALA A 637 22.85 26.31 -22.01
CA ALA A 637 22.05 26.97 -20.97
C ALA A 637 21.26 25.95 -20.09
N ALA A 638 20.86 24.82 -20.65
CA ALA A 638 20.15 23.78 -19.91
C ALA A 638 21.03 23.12 -18.84
N ALA A 639 22.35 23.02 -19.04
CA ALA A 639 23.26 22.49 -18.03
C ALA A 639 23.32 23.40 -16.79
N THR A 640 23.46 24.70 -17.00
CA THR A 640 23.49 25.72 -15.94
C THR A 640 22.17 25.74 -15.20
N LEU A 641 21.03 25.71 -15.91
CA LEU A 641 19.70 25.65 -15.33
C LEU A 641 19.50 24.39 -14.50
N ALA A 642 19.90 23.21 -14.98
CA ALA A 642 19.77 21.94 -14.26
C ALA A 642 20.53 21.97 -12.92
N GLU A 643 21.75 22.51 -12.92
CA GLU A 643 22.55 22.62 -11.70
C GLU A 643 21.97 23.67 -10.75
N SER A 644 21.48 24.80 -11.24
CA SER A 644 20.80 25.82 -10.43
C SER A 644 19.52 25.28 -9.80
N LEU A 645 18.68 24.58 -10.55
CA LEU A 645 17.47 23.89 -10.02
C LEU A 645 17.82 22.91 -8.91
N ARG A 646 18.84 22.09 -9.13
CA ARG A 646 19.26 21.09 -8.13
C ARG A 646 19.71 21.77 -6.84
N ARG A 647 20.61 22.76 -6.91
CA ARG A 647 21.12 23.47 -5.74
C ARG A 647 20.03 24.25 -5.01
N ALA A 648 19.19 24.99 -5.73
CA ALA A 648 18.12 25.79 -5.17
C ALA A 648 17.12 24.90 -4.40
N THR A 649 16.69 23.78 -5.00
CA THR A 649 15.71 22.89 -4.36
C THR A 649 16.30 22.08 -3.19
N GLU A 650 17.57 21.66 -3.24
CA GLU A 650 18.27 21.05 -2.10
C GLU A 650 18.43 22.04 -0.94
N ARG A 651 18.84 23.29 -1.21
CA ARG A 651 18.94 24.36 -0.22
C ARG A 651 17.58 24.68 0.36
N GLY A 652 16.55 24.94 -0.47
CA GLY A 652 15.19 25.23 -0.02
C GLY A 652 14.61 24.11 0.81
N ALA A 653 14.86 22.84 0.47
CA ALA A 653 14.46 21.69 1.29
C ALA A 653 15.13 21.72 2.68
N LYS A 654 16.40 22.11 2.78
CA LYS A 654 17.08 22.30 4.07
C LYS A 654 16.43 23.43 4.86
N GLU A 655 16.17 24.57 4.24
CA GLU A 655 15.51 25.73 4.88
C GLU A 655 14.12 25.38 5.40
N VAL A 656 13.31 24.65 4.62
CA VAL A 656 12.00 24.15 5.06
C VAL A 656 12.11 23.25 6.30
N ARG A 657 13.11 22.36 6.38
CA ARG A 657 13.37 21.53 7.58
C ARG A 657 13.76 22.37 8.79
N GLU A 658 14.58 23.39 8.56
CA GLU A 658 15.04 24.33 9.60
C GLU A 658 13.99 25.38 9.98
N ARG A 659 12.81 25.36 9.36
CA ARG A 659 11.72 26.34 9.54
C ARG A 659 12.10 27.74 9.11
N LYS A 660 13.04 27.88 8.19
CA LYS A 660 13.40 29.11 7.51
C LYS A 660 12.54 29.29 6.28
N GLU A 661 12.48 30.50 5.79
CA GLU A 661 11.88 30.84 4.50
C GLU A 661 12.80 30.39 3.38
N PRO A 662 12.32 29.58 2.42
CA PRO A 662 13.14 29.16 1.30
C PRO A 662 13.35 30.31 0.29
N HIS A 663 14.56 30.40 -0.28
CA HIS A 663 14.98 31.43 -1.22
C HIS A 663 15.41 30.80 -2.54
N TRP A 664 15.05 31.45 -3.65
CA TRP A 664 15.26 30.94 -5.01
C TRP A 664 16.13 31.89 -5.87
N ASP A 665 16.90 32.78 -5.24
CA ASP A 665 17.63 33.87 -5.91
C ASP A 665 18.61 33.34 -6.95
N ASP A 666 19.39 32.29 -6.69
CA ASP A 666 20.29 31.66 -7.63
C ASP A 666 19.60 31.20 -8.92
N LEU A 667 18.37 30.65 -8.76
CA LEU A 667 17.57 30.21 -9.90
C LEU A 667 17.03 31.42 -10.69
N ARG A 668 16.62 32.46 -9.99
CA ARG A 668 16.13 33.70 -10.57
C ARG A 668 17.26 34.39 -11.37
N GLU A 669 18.43 34.52 -10.77
CA GLU A 669 19.63 35.05 -11.45
C GLU A 669 20.01 34.25 -12.71
N THR A 670 19.91 32.93 -12.63
CA THR A 670 20.16 32.03 -13.77
C THR A 670 19.17 32.27 -14.90
N LEU A 671 17.91 32.52 -14.61
CA LEU A 671 16.86 32.79 -15.59
C LEU A 671 17.02 34.20 -16.20
N ASP A 672 17.33 35.20 -15.37
CA ASP A 672 17.55 36.58 -15.80
C ASP A 672 18.78 36.68 -16.72
N ALA A 673 19.84 35.92 -16.40
CA ALA A 673 21.03 35.83 -17.22
C ALA A 673 20.82 35.05 -18.53
N TRP A 674 19.80 34.20 -18.58
CA TRP A 674 19.43 33.50 -19.80
C TRP A 674 18.64 34.46 -20.70
N SER A 675 19.35 35.32 -21.39
CA SER A 675 18.75 36.26 -22.34
C SER A 675 17.91 35.52 -23.35
N ALA A 676 16.70 36.06 -23.57
CA ALA A 676 15.65 35.52 -24.42
C ALA A 676 16.10 35.45 -25.93
N ASP A 677 17.01 34.56 -26.23
CA ASP A 677 17.44 34.20 -27.57
C ASP A 677 17.02 32.76 -27.88
N PRO A 678 16.87 32.39 -29.04
CA PRO A 678 15.85 32.38 -30.06
C PRO A 678 14.75 31.31 -29.89
N PRO A 679 13.77 31.19 -30.81
CA PRO A 679 12.55 30.39 -30.64
C PRO A 679 12.77 28.89 -30.40
N ASP A 680 13.91 28.33 -30.67
CA ASP A 680 14.21 26.91 -30.50
C ASP A 680 14.31 26.46 -29.05
N HIS A 681 14.42 27.40 -28.10
CA HIS A 681 14.54 27.14 -26.67
C HIS A 681 13.35 27.64 -25.84
N PHE A 682 12.35 28.21 -26.53
CA PHE A 682 11.16 28.83 -25.90
C PHE A 682 10.47 27.92 -24.86
N LEU A 683 10.33 26.64 -25.18
CA LEU A 683 9.64 25.68 -24.29
C LEU A 683 10.40 25.48 -22.97
N LEU A 684 11.72 25.30 -23.02
CA LEU A 684 12.52 25.07 -21.81
C LEU A 684 12.57 26.34 -20.96
N HIS A 685 12.74 27.52 -21.59
CA HIS A 685 12.74 28.81 -20.88
C HIS A 685 11.39 29.05 -20.20
N LYS A 686 10.27 28.91 -20.92
CA LYS A 686 8.93 29.07 -20.37
C LYS A 686 8.67 28.05 -19.23
N GLY A 687 9.09 26.81 -19.42
CA GLY A 687 8.99 25.78 -18.36
C GLY A 687 9.78 26.15 -17.12
N ALA A 688 11.00 26.72 -17.28
CA ALA A 688 11.83 27.16 -16.16
C ALA A 688 11.21 28.34 -15.39
N VAL A 689 10.56 29.27 -16.07
CA VAL A 689 9.79 30.36 -15.43
C VAL A 689 8.64 29.78 -14.60
N LEU A 690 7.84 28.86 -15.16
CA LEU A 690 6.75 28.21 -14.45
C LEU A 690 7.24 27.37 -13.24
N LEU A 691 8.42 26.75 -13.34
CA LEU A 691 9.04 26.05 -12.20
C LEU A 691 9.41 27.03 -11.09
N LEU A 692 9.93 28.20 -11.41
CA LEU A 692 10.24 29.24 -10.41
C LEU A 692 8.97 29.80 -9.77
N GLU A 693 7.94 30.10 -10.55
CA GLU A 693 6.64 30.55 -10.05
C GLU A 693 6.05 29.55 -9.03
N ALA A 694 6.08 28.25 -9.34
CA ALA A 694 5.63 27.22 -8.41
C ALA A 694 6.45 27.16 -7.11
N LEU A 695 7.76 27.43 -7.18
CA LEU A 695 8.61 27.54 -5.98
C LEU A 695 8.29 28.79 -5.15
N ASP A 696 7.99 29.91 -5.79
CA ASP A 696 7.55 31.14 -5.10
C ASP A 696 6.19 30.92 -4.39
N GLU A 697 5.29 30.15 -4.98
CA GLU A 697 4.04 29.73 -4.33
C GLU A 697 4.30 28.86 -3.08
N VAL A 698 5.29 27.94 -3.11
CA VAL A 698 5.71 27.17 -1.93
C VAL A 698 6.16 28.10 -0.82
N THR A 699 6.97 29.11 -1.15
CA THR A 699 7.43 30.13 -0.17
C THR A 699 6.25 30.88 0.42
N THR A 700 5.31 31.34 -0.42
CA THR A 700 4.08 32.03 0.01
C THR A 700 3.23 31.18 0.96
N ALA A 701 3.03 29.90 0.65
CA ALA A 701 2.29 28.97 1.49
C ALA A 701 2.94 28.79 2.89
N LEU A 702 4.27 28.76 2.93
CA LEU A 702 5.01 28.59 4.18
C LEU A 702 5.06 29.86 5.04
N THR A 703 5.14 31.04 4.42
CA THR A 703 5.17 32.34 5.12
C THR A 703 3.79 32.75 5.66
N ALA A 704 2.71 32.47 4.91
CA ALA A 704 1.35 32.67 5.41
C ALA A 704 1.10 31.89 6.71
N SER A 705 1.68 30.68 6.84
CA SER A 705 1.56 29.85 8.05
C SER A 705 2.32 30.42 9.27
N THR A 706 3.35 31.23 9.07
CA THR A 706 4.14 31.87 10.13
C THR A 706 3.48 33.16 10.65
N ARG A 707 2.80 33.90 9.78
CA ARG A 707 2.08 35.13 10.14
C ARG A 707 0.75 34.88 10.87
N ALA A 708 0.15 33.69 10.70
CA ALA A 708 -1.11 33.31 11.37
C ALA A 708 -0.91 32.77 12.81
N ARG A 709 0.29 32.80 13.34
CA ARG A 709 0.67 32.45 14.72
C ARG A 709 0.84 33.68 15.58
#